data_12c3af5ce914630eca3c7f1ff6725282
#
_entry.id   12c3af5ce914630eca3c7f1ff6725282
#
_cell.length_a   1.000
_cell.length_b   1.000
_cell.length_c   1.000
_cell.angle_alpha   90.00
_cell.angle_beta   90.00
_cell.angle_gamma   90.00
#
_symmetry.space_group_name_H-M   'P 1'
#
loop_
_entity.id
_entity.type
_entity.pdbx_description
1 polymer ?
#
loop_
_entity_poly.entity_id
_entity_poly.type
_entity_poly.pdbx_seq_one_letter_code
_entity_poly.pdbx_strand_id
1 'polypeptide(L)'
;MNRETAYVLWFDELKREDVALVGGKSSSLGELTSSTGVPVPYGFATTAYGYRQFMKETGVEAKIREALDGLDDVENSALLREVCAHIRKMICEAEMPEDLAKAIRDAYQQLAKQVGEENPFVAVRSSATAEDLPDASFAGQQDTYLNVHGADVVIQKVKECYASTFTDRATYYRVKQGFDHMTVALSAAIQMMVFSKAAGVMFTVDLVTGNDKQITIEGSYGLGEYVVGGTVTPDNFTVDKDKMEITNRIINDKNIRLVRKPDGDCIEETVPEKEARVQVISDEQILQLADYAKQIEKHYGCYMDMEWGIDERDGKLWILQARPETVWSRKSDKKTEEKKVETQESTTNRTILVKGLPASPGLAAGKAHVIINPDDIADFKEGEVLVTTMTAPDWVPAMKKAKAIVTDAGGMTCHASIVGRELGIPCIVGTKSRSQEATKSIKNGQMITVDSTNGIVYEGVLEDVTKKQELATASTAEDIPVTGTKIYMNLGDPDLADKYSQLPCDGIGLMREEFIWTTFIHEHPLHLIETGRSEFAVNTLAEGMRKVAQALAPRQVVVRLSDFKSSEYRDLKGGDVFEPHESSALLGWRGASRYYDPKYTPAFKLELQAIKKVREEFGLKNLQVMIPFCRTVKEAEEVTTLMAQEGLVRSADFKIWLMAEIPANIILADQFNKYVDGYSIGSNDLTMLVLGCDRDNEIVQHVYDERNLAVKRAIRHLIEVAHKDGKTVSICGQAPSVYPEFCEFLVKSGIDSISVNPDAVKNTKKMVAQLEQRLMMDSLTGRGRVETEDYTW
;
A
#
# COMPACT_ATOMS: atom_id res chain seq x y z
N MET A 1 33.14 -21.90 5.89
CA MET A 1 33.23 -20.49 5.44
C MET A 1 32.25 -19.68 6.28
N ASN A 2 32.61 -18.48 6.69
CA ASN A 2 31.63 -17.61 7.38
C ASN A 2 30.63 -17.14 6.32
N ARG A 3 29.32 -17.42 6.51
CA ARG A 3 28.25 -17.05 5.56
C ARG A 3 28.16 -15.54 5.33
N GLU A 4 28.46 -14.74 6.35
CA GLU A 4 28.39 -13.27 6.30
C GLU A 4 29.46 -12.65 5.39
N THR A 5 30.55 -13.37 5.11
CA THR A 5 31.67 -12.91 4.25
C THR A 5 31.85 -13.77 3.00
N ALA A 6 30.89 -14.63 2.71
CA ALA A 6 30.86 -15.41 1.48
C ALA A 6 30.48 -14.53 0.30
N TYR A 7 31.13 -14.70 -0.85
CA TYR A 7 30.76 -14.02 -2.10
C TYR A 7 29.57 -14.67 -2.81
N VAL A 8 29.38 -15.98 -2.60
CA VAL A 8 28.33 -16.79 -3.22
C VAL A 8 27.78 -17.75 -2.18
N LEU A 9 26.45 -17.98 -2.23
CA LEU A 9 25.73 -19.00 -1.46
C LEU A 9 24.79 -19.78 -2.39
N TRP A 10 24.71 -21.10 -2.19
CA TRP A 10 23.82 -21.97 -2.98
C TRP A 10 22.40 -21.90 -2.45
N PHE A 11 21.37 -22.13 -3.32
CA PHE A 11 19.98 -22.07 -2.90
C PHE A 11 19.65 -23.09 -1.80
N ASP A 12 20.27 -24.28 -1.81
CA ASP A 12 20.08 -25.28 -0.77
C ASP A 12 20.73 -24.93 0.58
N GLU A 13 21.59 -23.90 0.61
CA GLU A 13 22.18 -23.34 1.83
C GLU A 13 21.37 -22.15 2.40
N LEU A 14 20.39 -21.63 1.64
CA LEU A 14 19.65 -20.40 1.98
C LEU A 14 18.31 -20.72 2.62
N LYS A 15 17.85 -19.78 3.47
CA LYS A 15 16.58 -19.81 4.13
C LYS A 15 15.88 -18.44 4.07
N ARG A 16 14.62 -18.41 4.48
CA ARG A 16 13.78 -17.20 4.48
C ARG A 16 14.39 -16.03 5.26
N GLU A 17 15.09 -16.30 6.37
CA GLU A 17 15.74 -15.27 7.18
C GLU A 17 16.99 -14.64 6.55
N ASP A 18 17.50 -15.20 5.46
CA ASP A 18 18.74 -14.74 4.79
C ASP A 18 18.54 -13.51 3.88
N VAL A 19 17.43 -12.80 3.97
CA VAL A 19 17.13 -11.60 3.14
C VAL A 19 18.25 -10.56 3.23
N ALA A 20 18.80 -10.32 4.41
CA ALA A 20 19.91 -9.38 4.59
C ALA A 20 21.21 -9.81 3.89
N LEU A 21 21.39 -11.11 3.61
CA LEU A 21 22.56 -11.67 2.93
C LEU A 21 22.40 -11.71 1.41
N VAL A 22 21.20 -12.07 0.92
CA VAL A 22 20.99 -12.38 -0.51
C VAL A 22 19.75 -11.77 -1.14
N GLY A 23 19.04 -10.91 -0.41
CA GLY A 23 17.79 -10.28 -0.87
C GLY A 23 16.58 -11.22 -0.88
N GLY A 24 15.40 -10.65 -1.12
CA GLY A 24 14.12 -11.34 -1.00
C GLY A 24 13.94 -12.50 -1.97
N LYS A 25 14.23 -12.30 -3.28
CA LYS A 25 14.10 -13.36 -4.29
C LYS A 25 15.01 -14.55 -4.04
N SER A 26 16.29 -14.29 -3.73
CA SER A 26 17.26 -15.35 -3.49
C SER A 26 16.96 -16.13 -2.23
N SER A 27 16.57 -15.47 -1.13
CA SER A 27 16.18 -16.12 0.11
C SER A 27 14.92 -16.97 -0.04
N SER A 28 13.93 -16.48 -0.81
CA SER A 28 12.71 -17.24 -1.14
C SER A 28 13.02 -18.49 -1.99
N LEU A 29 13.88 -18.39 -3.01
CA LEU A 29 14.32 -19.54 -3.80
C LEU A 29 15.05 -20.56 -2.91
N GLY A 30 15.85 -20.09 -1.98
CA GLY A 30 16.51 -20.94 -1.00
C GLY A 30 15.54 -21.68 -0.10
N GLU A 31 14.59 -20.98 0.48
CA GLU A 31 13.54 -21.57 1.32
C GLU A 31 12.70 -22.61 0.58
N LEU A 32 12.31 -22.29 -0.66
CA LEU A 32 11.61 -23.25 -1.52
C LEU A 32 12.43 -24.52 -1.76
N THR A 33 13.73 -24.37 -2.07
CA THR A 33 14.63 -25.49 -2.38
C THR A 33 14.89 -26.35 -1.14
N SER A 34 15.17 -25.73 0.00
CA SER A 34 15.62 -26.40 1.22
C SER A 34 14.48 -26.97 2.07
N SER A 35 13.27 -26.40 2.00
CA SER A 35 12.24 -26.61 3.03
C SER A 35 10.87 -27.06 2.51
N THR A 36 10.54 -26.91 1.23
CA THR A 36 9.18 -27.21 0.72
C THR A 36 9.09 -28.53 -0.06
N GLY A 37 10.19 -29.02 -0.62
CA GLY A 37 10.20 -30.24 -1.45
C GLY A 37 9.63 -30.07 -2.85
N VAL A 38 9.17 -28.87 -3.25
CA VAL A 38 8.72 -28.59 -4.62
C VAL A 38 9.92 -28.47 -5.57
N PRO A 39 9.77 -28.78 -6.86
CA PRO A 39 10.88 -28.67 -7.83
C PRO A 39 11.21 -27.21 -8.10
N VAL A 40 12.43 -26.81 -7.72
CA VAL A 40 13.01 -25.50 -7.98
C VAL A 40 14.27 -25.69 -8.83
N PRO A 41 14.49 -24.89 -9.90
CA PRO A 41 15.70 -24.98 -10.71
C PRO A 41 16.95 -24.71 -9.87
N TYR A 42 18.01 -25.49 -10.11
CA TYR A 42 19.29 -25.33 -9.41
C TYR A 42 19.86 -23.92 -9.59
N GLY A 43 20.60 -23.46 -8.59
CA GLY A 43 21.22 -22.15 -8.68
C GLY A 43 21.93 -21.70 -7.43
N PHE A 44 22.52 -20.52 -7.53
CA PHE A 44 23.23 -19.86 -6.45
C PHE A 44 22.97 -18.35 -6.50
N ALA A 45 23.31 -17.66 -5.42
CA ALA A 45 23.18 -16.21 -5.32
C ALA A 45 24.54 -15.57 -5.02
N THR A 46 24.85 -14.42 -5.63
CA THR A 46 25.88 -13.54 -5.08
C THR A 46 25.33 -12.92 -3.79
N THR A 47 26.19 -12.38 -2.93
CA THR A 47 25.76 -11.87 -1.64
C THR A 47 25.80 -10.33 -1.56
N ALA A 48 25.07 -9.76 -0.61
CA ALA A 48 25.17 -8.35 -0.25
C ALA A 48 26.60 -7.94 0.15
N TYR A 49 27.37 -8.87 0.75
CA TYR A 49 28.78 -8.68 1.02
C TYR A 49 29.57 -8.50 -0.27
N GLY A 50 29.37 -9.36 -1.28
CA GLY A 50 30.01 -9.26 -2.58
C GLY A 50 29.70 -7.92 -3.28
N TYR A 51 28.45 -7.47 -3.24
CA TYR A 51 28.05 -6.16 -3.75
C TYR A 51 28.80 -5.01 -3.06
N ARG A 52 28.87 -5.02 -1.73
CA ARG A 52 29.55 -3.97 -0.98
C ARG A 52 31.07 -3.96 -1.24
N GLN A 53 31.68 -5.15 -1.37
CA GLN A 53 33.10 -5.24 -1.76
C GLN A 53 33.33 -4.71 -3.17
N PHE A 54 32.49 -5.06 -4.14
CA PHE A 54 32.55 -4.50 -5.48
C PHE A 54 32.49 -2.97 -5.46
N MET A 55 31.50 -2.37 -4.79
CA MET A 55 31.35 -0.91 -4.72
C MET A 55 32.56 -0.21 -4.09
N LYS A 56 33.14 -0.84 -3.04
CA LYS A 56 34.26 -0.29 -2.29
C LYS A 56 35.58 -0.43 -3.05
N GLU A 57 35.91 -1.62 -3.54
CA GLU A 57 37.21 -1.91 -4.15
C GLU A 57 37.39 -1.23 -5.51
N THR A 58 36.30 -1.07 -6.26
CA THR A 58 36.30 -0.33 -7.53
C THR A 58 36.29 1.19 -7.35
N GLY A 59 36.01 1.68 -6.13
CA GLY A 59 35.84 3.09 -5.84
C GLY A 59 34.60 3.72 -6.48
N VAL A 60 33.68 2.91 -7.04
CA VAL A 60 32.44 3.38 -7.68
C VAL A 60 31.51 4.01 -6.64
N GLU A 61 31.50 3.56 -5.38
CA GLU A 61 30.69 4.15 -4.32
C GLU A 61 30.94 5.66 -4.16
N ALA A 62 32.20 6.10 -4.11
CA ALA A 62 32.55 7.50 -3.95
C ALA A 62 32.08 8.35 -5.15
N LYS A 63 32.23 7.81 -6.38
CA LYS A 63 31.79 8.47 -7.60
C LYS A 63 30.26 8.58 -7.70
N ILE A 64 29.53 7.55 -7.20
CA ILE A 64 28.07 7.59 -7.13
C ILE A 64 27.60 8.66 -6.15
N ARG A 65 28.21 8.77 -4.97
CA ARG A 65 27.87 9.84 -4.00
C ARG A 65 28.10 11.22 -4.62
N GLU A 66 29.22 11.45 -5.29
CA GLU A 66 29.51 12.70 -5.98
C GLU A 66 28.47 13.01 -7.09
N ALA A 67 28.06 12.01 -7.86
CA ALA A 67 27.05 12.18 -8.91
C ALA A 67 25.66 12.49 -8.33
N LEU A 68 25.32 11.94 -7.18
CA LEU A 68 24.03 12.15 -6.51
C LEU A 68 24.02 13.47 -5.71
N ASP A 69 25.14 13.92 -5.15
CA ASP A 69 25.28 15.23 -4.50
C ASP A 69 24.99 16.40 -5.45
N GLY A 70 25.12 16.17 -6.76
CA GLY A 70 24.74 17.15 -7.80
C GLY A 70 23.27 17.08 -8.25
N LEU A 71 22.47 16.21 -7.66
CA LEU A 71 21.07 15.98 -8.03
C LEU A 71 20.13 16.79 -7.10
N ASP A 72 20.14 18.12 -7.24
CA ASP A 72 19.36 19.03 -6.39
C ASP A 72 17.85 18.99 -6.68
N ASP A 73 17.44 18.56 -7.88
CA ASP A 73 16.04 18.52 -8.32
C ASP A 73 15.68 17.17 -8.96
N VAL A 74 15.16 16.26 -8.14
CA VAL A 74 14.69 14.93 -8.59
C VAL A 74 13.38 14.98 -9.39
N GLU A 75 12.63 16.09 -9.34
CA GLU A 75 11.42 16.29 -10.16
C GLU A 75 11.80 16.60 -11.62
N ASN A 76 13.02 17.04 -11.88
CA ASN A 76 13.54 17.18 -13.23
C ASN A 76 13.88 15.79 -13.80
N SER A 77 12.90 15.17 -14.43
CA SER A 77 13.02 13.80 -14.97
C SER A 77 14.14 13.64 -16.01
N ALA A 78 14.52 14.70 -16.73
CA ALA A 78 15.60 14.66 -17.69
C ALA A 78 16.97 14.58 -16.98
N LEU A 79 17.19 15.43 -15.97
CA LEU A 79 18.41 15.43 -15.15
C LEU A 79 18.55 14.11 -14.39
N LEU A 80 17.45 13.64 -13.75
CA LEU A 80 17.43 12.34 -13.04
C LEU A 80 17.84 11.20 -13.98
N ARG A 81 17.28 11.15 -15.19
CA ARG A 81 17.60 10.13 -16.20
C ARG A 81 19.07 10.18 -16.61
N GLU A 82 19.63 11.36 -16.83
CA GLU A 82 21.04 11.55 -17.20
C GLU A 82 21.97 11.06 -16.09
N VAL A 83 21.75 11.49 -14.84
CA VAL A 83 22.55 11.09 -13.68
C VAL A 83 22.47 9.57 -13.45
N CYS A 84 21.28 9.01 -13.47
CA CYS A 84 21.09 7.56 -13.30
C CYS A 84 21.73 6.75 -14.42
N ALA A 85 21.65 7.20 -15.67
CA ALA A 85 22.32 6.54 -16.80
C ALA A 85 23.86 6.59 -16.65
N HIS A 86 24.39 7.72 -16.18
CA HIS A 86 25.82 7.88 -15.91
C HIS A 86 26.29 6.92 -14.80
N ILE A 87 25.54 6.82 -13.70
CA ILE A 87 25.84 5.91 -12.58
C ILE A 87 25.81 4.43 -13.06
N ARG A 88 24.76 4.01 -13.77
CA ARG A 88 24.67 2.66 -14.31
C ARG A 88 25.85 2.32 -15.23
N LYS A 89 26.24 3.26 -16.07
CA LYS A 89 27.42 3.09 -16.94
C LYS A 89 28.69 2.89 -16.13
N MET A 90 28.94 3.70 -15.09
CA MET A 90 30.12 3.56 -14.22
C MET A 90 30.17 2.17 -13.56
N ILE A 91 29.03 1.64 -13.08
CA ILE A 91 28.95 0.31 -12.48
C ILE A 91 29.26 -0.78 -13.52
N CYS A 92 28.67 -0.71 -14.70
CA CYS A 92 28.85 -1.71 -15.75
C CYS A 92 30.28 -1.73 -16.33
N GLU A 93 30.97 -0.58 -16.38
CA GLU A 93 32.34 -0.46 -16.88
C GLU A 93 33.40 -0.78 -15.82
N ALA A 94 33.05 -0.78 -14.54
CA ALA A 94 33.98 -1.12 -13.47
C ALA A 94 34.44 -2.59 -13.58
N GLU A 95 35.72 -2.82 -13.28
CA GLU A 95 36.30 -4.16 -13.29
C GLU A 95 35.84 -4.94 -12.06
N MET A 96 35.32 -6.17 -12.27
CA MET A 96 34.91 -7.03 -11.16
C MET A 96 36.12 -7.46 -10.32
N PRO A 97 36.12 -7.28 -8.98
CA PRO A 97 37.23 -7.79 -8.13
C PRO A 97 37.49 -9.28 -8.37
N GLU A 98 38.76 -9.65 -8.50
CA GLU A 98 39.13 -11.02 -8.95
C GLU A 98 38.63 -12.14 -8.02
N ASP A 99 38.59 -11.90 -6.71
CA ASP A 99 38.07 -12.86 -5.74
C ASP A 99 36.57 -13.11 -5.94
N LEU A 100 35.82 -12.06 -6.21
CA LEU A 100 34.38 -12.16 -6.50
C LEU A 100 34.15 -12.79 -7.89
N ALA A 101 34.91 -12.38 -8.91
CA ALA A 101 34.85 -12.96 -10.24
C ALA A 101 35.14 -14.45 -10.21
N LYS A 102 36.18 -14.85 -9.48
CA LYS A 102 36.52 -16.25 -9.29
C LYS A 102 35.44 -17.04 -8.59
N ALA A 103 34.85 -16.49 -7.51
CA ALA A 103 33.80 -17.18 -6.79
C ALA A 103 32.57 -17.43 -7.70
N ILE A 104 32.20 -16.47 -8.56
CA ILE A 104 31.12 -16.64 -9.53
C ILE A 104 31.46 -17.67 -10.59
N ARG A 105 32.70 -17.65 -11.14
CA ARG A 105 33.14 -18.64 -12.13
C ARG A 105 33.13 -20.07 -11.56
N ASP A 106 33.65 -20.23 -10.34
CA ASP A 106 33.72 -21.54 -9.66
C ASP A 106 32.32 -22.09 -9.42
N ALA A 107 31.37 -21.23 -8.95
CA ALA A 107 29.97 -21.60 -8.74
C ALA A 107 29.25 -21.94 -10.04
N TYR A 108 29.48 -21.18 -11.12
CA TYR A 108 28.89 -21.47 -12.44
C TYR A 108 29.40 -22.81 -12.99
N GLN A 109 30.71 -23.12 -12.85
CA GLN A 109 31.27 -24.40 -13.25
C GLN A 109 30.73 -25.57 -12.41
N GLN A 110 30.44 -25.34 -11.12
CA GLN A 110 29.80 -26.34 -10.28
C GLN A 110 28.34 -26.56 -10.70
N LEU A 111 27.60 -25.50 -11.03
CA LEU A 111 26.24 -25.58 -11.59
C LEU A 111 26.27 -26.39 -12.91
N ALA A 112 27.22 -26.13 -13.80
CA ALA A 112 27.42 -26.84 -15.05
C ALA A 112 27.55 -28.38 -14.83
N LYS A 113 28.31 -28.77 -13.84
CA LYS A 113 28.45 -30.20 -13.45
C LYS A 113 27.14 -30.78 -12.89
N GLN A 114 26.38 -30.00 -12.09
CA GLN A 114 25.10 -30.45 -11.54
C GLN A 114 24.05 -30.67 -12.64
N VAL A 115 24.00 -29.77 -13.63
CA VAL A 115 23.05 -29.81 -14.73
C VAL A 115 23.46 -30.82 -15.80
N GLY A 116 24.77 -31.16 -15.89
CA GLY A 116 25.36 -32.07 -16.91
C GLY A 116 25.58 -31.38 -18.26
N GLU A 117 25.70 -30.04 -18.27
CA GLU A 117 25.94 -29.21 -19.45
C GLU A 117 27.26 -28.43 -19.25
N GLU A 118 28.10 -28.29 -20.30
CA GLU A 118 29.40 -27.59 -20.18
C GLU A 118 29.21 -26.08 -19.93
N ASN A 119 28.22 -25.47 -20.61
CA ASN A 119 27.86 -24.06 -20.47
C ASN A 119 26.32 -23.91 -20.36
N PRO A 120 25.72 -24.19 -19.20
CA PRO A 120 24.28 -24.14 -19.04
C PRO A 120 23.76 -22.72 -19.19
N PHE A 121 22.60 -22.58 -19.81
CA PHE A 121 21.88 -21.34 -19.80
C PHE A 121 21.29 -21.06 -18.41
N VAL A 122 21.40 -19.81 -17.96
CA VAL A 122 20.90 -19.36 -16.66
C VAL A 122 20.08 -18.10 -16.81
N ALA A 123 19.17 -17.89 -15.86
CA ALA A 123 18.55 -16.59 -15.60
C ALA A 123 19.38 -15.88 -14.53
N VAL A 124 19.72 -14.61 -14.76
CA VAL A 124 20.38 -13.74 -13.76
C VAL A 124 19.36 -12.70 -13.33
N ARG A 125 18.94 -12.79 -12.06
CA ARG A 125 17.83 -11.99 -11.52
C ARG A 125 18.32 -11.13 -10.36
N SER A 126 18.00 -9.84 -10.38
CA SER A 126 18.30 -8.96 -9.25
C SER A 126 17.47 -9.34 -8.02
N SER A 127 18.08 -9.28 -6.85
CA SER A 127 17.48 -9.59 -5.56
C SER A 127 17.96 -8.58 -4.52
N ALA A 128 17.16 -7.57 -4.24
CA ALA A 128 17.53 -6.51 -3.31
C ALA A 128 17.26 -6.91 -1.85
N THR A 129 18.09 -6.42 -0.94
CA THR A 129 17.89 -6.64 0.50
C THR A 129 16.70 -5.86 1.07
N ALA A 130 16.11 -4.96 0.29
CA ALA A 130 14.97 -4.11 0.64
C ALA A 130 13.77 -4.27 -0.32
N GLU A 131 13.67 -5.38 -1.06
CA GLU A 131 12.67 -5.56 -2.14
C GLU A 131 11.24 -5.77 -1.63
N ASP A 132 11.07 -6.46 -0.50
CA ASP A 132 9.79 -6.89 0.05
C ASP A 132 9.46 -6.19 1.38
N LEU A 133 9.84 -4.93 1.53
CA LEU A 133 9.48 -4.15 2.71
C LEU A 133 7.96 -3.86 2.70
N PRO A 134 7.26 -3.96 3.86
CA PRO A 134 5.81 -3.82 3.94
C PRO A 134 5.25 -2.49 3.41
N ASP A 135 6.04 -1.41 3.45
CA ASP A 135 5.63 -0.07 3.04
C ASP A 135 6.37 0.45 1.79
N ALA A 136 7.27 -0.35 1.22
CA ALA A 136 8.09 0.04 0.08
C ALA A 136 8.29 -1.15 -0.86
N SER A 137 7.35 -1.39 -1.75
CA SER A 137 7.50 -2.43 -2.78
C SER A 137 8.37 -1.91 -3.92
N PHE A 138 9.62 -2.42 -4.00
CA PHE A 138 10.47 -2.28 -5.18
C PHE A 138 10.15 -3.33 -6.26
N ALA A 139 9.00 -4.00 -6.16
CA ALA A 139 8.59 -5.03 -7.10
C ALA A 139 8.51 -4.49 -8.53
N GLY A 140 9.14 -5.19 -9.48
CA GLY A 140 9.16 -4.81 -10.89
C GLY A 140 10.07 -3.63 -11.26
N GLN A 141 10.90 -3.15 -10.34
CA GLN A 141 11.81 -2.02 -10.60
C GLN A 141 13.23 -2.45 -11.02
N GLN A 142 13.51 -3.75 -11.00
CA GLN A 142 14.86 -4.30 -11.18
C GLN A 142 14.89 -5.32 -12.33
N ASP A 143 16.08 -5.45 -12.96
CA ASP A 143 16.25 -6.18 -14.20
C ASP A 143 16.38 -7.71 -14.00
N THR A 144 15.88 -8.46 -14.99
CA THR A 144 16.08 -9.91 -15.14
C THR A 144 16.66 -10.18 -16.52
N TYR A 145 17.72 -10.99 -16.58
CA TYR A 145 18.37 -11.39 -17.82
C TYR A 145 18.20 -12.89 -18.01
N LEU A 146 17.50 -13.27 -19.07
CA LEU A 146 17.26 -14.67 -19.44
C LEU A 146 18.31 -15.17 -20.45
N ASN A 147 18.42 -16.46 -20.54
CA ASN A 147 19.28 -17.18 -21.52
C ASN A 147 20.75 -16.73 -21.50
N VAL A 148 21.25 -16.36 -20.34
CA VAL A 148 22.67 -16.02 -20.13
C VAL A 148 23.50 -17.30 -20.10
N HIS A 149 24.63 -17.36 -20.82
CA HIS A 149 25.53 -18.52 -20.79
C HIS A 149 26.99 -18.10 -20.89
N GLY A 150 27.88 -18.90 -20.27
CA GLY A 150 29.29 -18.59 -20.13
C GLY A 150 29.57 -17.71 -18.91
N ALA A 151 30.58 -18.12 -18.12
CA ALA A 151 30.90 -17.51 -16.83
C ALA A 151 31.20 -16.02 -16.89
N ASP A 152 31.92 -15.56 -17.93
CA ASP A 152 32.23 -14.13 -18.05
C ASP A 152 31.02 -13.29 -18.42
N VAL A 153 30.06 -13.84 -19.19
CA VAL A 153 28.78 -13.19 -19.49
C VAL A 153 27.93 -13.12 -18.23
N VAL A 154 27.90 -14.17 -17.41
CA VAL A 154 27.21 -14.17 -16.11
C VAL A 154 27.78 -13.07 -15.22
N ILE A 155 29.11 -12.93 -15.12
CA ILE A 155 29.74 -11.84 -14.35
C ILE A 155 29.31 -10.46 -14.86
N GLN A 156 29.26 -10.29 -16.19
CA GLN A 156 28.77 -9.01 -16.76
C GLN A 156 27.32 -8.75 -16.39
N LYS A 157 26.44 -9.77 -16.45
CA LYS A 157 25.02 -9.64 -16.06
C LYS A 157 24.83 -9.40 -14.56
N VAL A 158 25.73 -9.92 -13.72
CA VAL A 158 25.75 -9.56 -12.29
C VAL A 158 26.06 -8.07 -12.10
N LYS A 159 26.99 -7.47 -12.85
CA LYS A 159 27.25 -6.02 -12.81
C LYS A 159 26.03 -5.21 -13.29
N GLU A 160 25.37 -5.69 -14.34
CA GLU A 160 24.13 -5.04 -14.84
C GLU A 160 23.00 -5.14 -13.80
N CYS A 161 22.86 -6.28 -13.08
CA CYS A 161 21.99 -6.36 -11.93
C CYS A 161 22.37 -5.32 -10.86
N TYR A 162 23.64 -5.19 -10.52
CA TYR A 162 24.09 -4.17 -9.56
C TYR A 162 23.72 -2.75 -10.01
N ALA A 163 23.86 -2.47 -11.31
CA ALA A 163 23.51 -1.19 -11.90
C ALA A 163 21.99 -0.90 -11.84
N SER A 164 21.15 -1.94 -11.87
CA SER A 164 19.69 -1.78 -11.79
C SER A 164 19.20 -1.14 -10.49
N THR A 165 20.04 -1.12 -9.44
CA THR A 165 19.77 -0.37 -8.20
C THR A 165 19.63 1.13 -8.45
N PHE A 166 20.24 1.65 -9.54
CA PHE A 166 20.22 3.06 -9.92
C PHE A 166 19.40 3.33 -11.18
N THR A 167 18.25 2.65 -11.33
CA THR A 167 17.24 3.10 -12.29
C THR A 167 16.65 4.44 -11.84
N ASP A 168 16.14 5.22 -12.78
CA ASP A 168 15.52 6.52 -12.51
C ASP A 168 14.45 6.41 -11.42
N ARG A 169 13.62 5.38 -11.50
CA ARG A 169 12.54 5.09 -10.54
C ARG A 169 13.05 4.72 -9.15
N ALA A 170 14.01 3.79 -9.08
CA ALA A 170 14.58 3.36 -7.81
C ALA A 170 15.33 4.51 -7.11
N THR A 171 16.00 5.37 -7.88
CA THR A 171 16.69 6.55 -7.37
C THR A 171 15.71 7.61 -6.92
N TYR A 172 14.70 7.95 -7.73
CA TYR A 172 13.61 8.87 -7.37
C TYR A 172 12.92 8.44 -6.08
N TYR A 173 12.56 7.16 -6.00
CA TYR A 173 11.88 6.60 -4.82
C TYR A 173 12.73 6.75 -3.55
N ARG A 174 14.03 6.38 -3.61
CA ARG A 174 14.92 6.52 -2.45
C ARG A 174 15.07 7.97 -1.99
N VAL A 175 15.22 8.90 -2.93
CA VAL A 175 15.27 10.34 -2.59
C VAL A 175 13.99 10.80 -1.94
N LYS A 176 12.82 10.44 -2.50
CA LYS A 176 11.50 10.84 -1.95
C LYS A 176 11.22 10.24 -0.58
N GLN A 177 11.74 9.06 -0.29
CA GLN A 177 11.59 8.39 0.99
C GLN A 177 12.73 8.70 1.98
N GLY A 178 13.73 9.50 1.57
CA GLY A 178 14.87 9.85 2.41
C GLY A 178 15.83 8.69 2.71
N PHE A 179 15.81 7.62 1.91
CA PHE A 179 16.75 6.51 2.09
C PHE A 179 18.14 6.85 1.57
N ASP A 180 19.18 6.55 2.35
CA ASP A 180 20.56 6.58 1.86
C ASP A 180 20.69 5.58 0.70
N HIS A 181 21.16 6.07 -0.45
CA HIS A 181 21.30 5.30 -1.66
C HIS A 181 22.20 4.05 -1.54
N MET A 182 23.11 4.05 -0.57
CA MET A 182 24.06 2.95 -0.32
C MET A 182 23.57 1.94 0.72
N THR A 183 22.45 2.19 1.39
CA THR A 183 21.85 1.27 2.37
C THR A 183 21.32 0.01 1.71
N VAL A 184 20.75 0.14 0.51
CA VAL A 184 20.21 -0.98 -0.25
C VAL A 184 21.36 -1.73 -0.93
N ALA A 185 21.61 -2.97 -0.49
CA ALA A 185 22.53 -3.87 -1.17
C ALA A 185 21.77 -4.78 -2.14
N LEU A 186 22.45 -5.20 -3.18
CA LEU A 186 21.89 -6.10 -4.18
C LEU A 186 22.65 -7.44 -4.21
N SER A 187 21.90 -8.49 -4.36
CA SER A 187 22.35 -9.83 -4.73
C SER A 187 21.87 -10.11 -6.17
N ALA A 188 22.52 -11.00 -6.85
CA ALA A 188 22.03 -11.57 -8.10
C ALA A 188 21.77 -13.06 -7.89
N ALA A 189 20.56 -13.52 -8.16
CA ALA A 189 20.21 -14.93 -8.23
C ALA A 189 20.58 -15.48 -9.60
N ILE A 190 21.47 -16.46 -9.67
CA ILE A 190 21.85 -17.16 -10.88
C ILE A 190 21.18 -18.53 -10.85
N GLN A 191 20.14 -18.70 -11.64
CA GLN A 191 19.24 -19.84 -11.65
C GLN A 191 19.32 -20.58 -12.97
N MET A 192 19.37 -21.91 -12.96
CA MET A 192 19.28 -22.73 -14.18
C MET A 192 18.05 -22.34 -15.00
N MET A 193 18.22 -22.10 -16.30
CA MET A 193 17.14 -21.71 -17.20
C MET A 193 16.20 -22.88 -17.48
N VAL A 194 14.91 -22.65 -17.30
CA VAL A 194 13.85 -23.57 -17.74
C VAL A 194 13.38 -23.14 -19.13
N PHE A 195 13.53 -24.00 -20.11
CA PHE A 195 13.08 -23.74 -21.49
C PHE A 195 11.58 -24.01 -21.58
N SER A 196 10.81 -23.00 -21.17
CA SER A 196 9.38 -23.19 -21.00
C SER A 196 8.63 -23.34 -22.31
N LYS A 197 7.99 -24.48 -22.54
CA LYS A 197 6.94 -24.62 -23.56
C LYS A 197 5.66 -23.91 -23.15
N ALA A 198 5.41 -23.82 -21.84
CA ALA A 198 4.33 -23.10 -21.21
C ALA A 198 4.82 -22.57 -19.86
N ALA A 199 4.41 -21.37 -19.50
CA ALA A 199 4.75 -20.76 -18.25
C ALA A 199 3.62 -19.82 -17.78
N GLY A 200 3.66 -19.44 -16.51
CA GLY A 200 2.66 -18.56 -15.96
C GLY A 200 2.85 -18.27 -14.49
N VAL A 201 1.77 -17.86 -13.87
CA VAL A 201 1.70 -17.48 -12.45
C VAL A 201 0.55 -18.21 -11.77
N MET A 202 0.61 -18.32 -10.46
CA MET A 202 -0.49 -18.89 -9.67
C MET A 202 -0.56 -18.24 -8.30
N PHE A 203 -1.79 -18.16 -7.76
CA PHE A 203 -2.09 -17.56 -6.47
C PHE A 203 -2.88 -18.51 -5.60
N THR A 204 -2.56 -18.53 -4.32
CA THR A 204 -3.30 -19.36 -3.36
C THR A 204 -4.54 -18.68 -2.79
N VAL A 205 -5.00 -17.63 -3.41
CA VAL A 205 -6.26 -16.91 -3.12
C VAL A 205 -6.83 -16.40 -4.44
N ASP A 206 -8.14 -16.35 -4.58
CA ASP A 206 -8.76 -15.66 -5.71
C ASP A 206 -8.53 -14.15 -5.58
N LEU A 207 -7.78 -13.56 -6.49
CA LEU A 207 -7.37 -12.16 -6.44
C LEU A 207 -8.53 -11.17 -6.61
N VAL A 208 -9.68 -11.60 -7.15
CA VAL A 208 -10.86 -10.75 -7.38
C VAL A 208 -11.78 -10.77 -6.17
N THR A 209 -12.11 -11.97 -5.70
CA THR A 209 -13.10 -12.17 -4.64
C THR A 209 -12.49 -12.30 -3.25
N GLY A 210 -11.19 -12.56 -3.15
CA GLY A 210 -10.53 -12.87 -1.90
C GLY A 210 -10.88 -14.25 -1.35
N ASN A 211 -11.45 -15.13 -2.18
CA ASN A 211 -11.82 -16.46 -1.74
C ASN A 211 -10.56 -17.30 -1.45
N ASP A 212 -10.32 -17.58 -0.19
CA ASP A 212 -9.17 -18.32 0.32
C ASP A 212 -9.25 -19.85 0.08
N LYS A 213 -10.39 -20.35 -0.40
CA LYS A 213 -10.58 -21.75 -0.77
C LYS A 213 -10.27 -22.06 -2.23
N GLN A 214 -9.80 -21.07 -2.97
CA GLN A 214 -9.51 -21.20 -4.39
C GLN A 214 -8.05 -20.91 -4.69
N ILE A 215 -7.50 -21.63 -5.67
CA ILE A 215 -6.21 -21.35 -6.29
C ILE A 215 -6.50 -20.87 -7.69
N THR A 216 -5.94 -19.73 -8.06
CA THR A 216 -5.99 -19.21 -9.44
C THR A 216 -4.67 -19.49 -10.13
N ILE A 217 -4.72 -20.07 -11.33
CA ILE A 217 -3.55 -20.42 -12.16
C ILE A 217 -3.73 -19.74 -13.51
N GLU A 218 -2.76 -18.94 -13.92
CA GLU A 218 -2.69 -18.31 -15.23
C GLU A 218 -1.53 -18.90 -16.03
N GLY A 219 -1.72 -19.12 -17.34
CA GLY A 219 -0.67 -19.69 -18.16
C GLY A 219 -0.79 -19.35 -19.64
N SER A 220 0.37 -19.27 -20.32
CA SER A 220 0.46 -19.08 -21.77
C SER A 220 1.61 -19.89 -22.36
N TYR A 221 1.69 -19.93 -23.69
CA TYR A 221 2.80 -20.58 -24.39
C TYR A 221 4.10 -19.80 -24.27
N GLY A 222 5.23 -20.53 -24.22
CA GLY A 222 6.57 -19.96 -24.19
C GLY A 222 7.02 -19.50 -22.80
N LEU A 223 7.90 -18.51 -22.76
CA LEU A 223 8.48 -17.95 -21.55
C LEU A 223 7.49 -17.08 -20.78
N GLY A 224 7.57 -17.10 -19.45
CA GLY A 224 6.63 -16.43 -18.55
C GLY A 224 6.64 -14.90 -18.60
N GLU A 225 7.67 -14.27 -19.20
CA GLU A 225 7.75 -12.80 -19.31
C GLU A 225 6.51 -12.17 -19.93
N TYR A 226 5.90 -12.80 -20.94
CA TYR A 226 4.72 -12.27 -21.61
C TYR A 226 3.45 -12.39 -20.76
N VAL A 227 3.41 -13.34 -19.83
CA VAL A 227 2.31 -13.44 -18.83
C VAL A 227 2.51 -12.38 -17.73
N VAL A 228 3.70 -12.34 -17.11
CA VAL A 228 4.02 -11.40 -16.04
C VAL A 228 3.99 -9.95 -16.53
N GLY A 229 4.53 -9.69 -17.73
CA GLY A 229 4.51 -8.37 -18.37
C GLY A 229 3.14 -7.97 -18.93
N GLY A 230 2.16 -8.91 -18.98
CA GLY A 230 0.81 -8.64 -19.50
C GLY A 230 0.73 -8.48 -21.02
N THR A 231 1.76 -8.89 -21.76
CA THR A 231 1.80 -8.79 -23.23
C THR A 231 0.81 -9.74 -23.89
N VAL A 232 0.48 -10.86 -23.25
CA VAL A 232 -0.48 -11.86 -23.70
C VAL A 232 -1.61 -12.01 -22.69
N THR A 233 -2.81 -12.35 -23.14
CA THR A 233 -3.92 -12.71 -22.26
C THR A 233 -3.85 -14.22 -22.00
N PRO A 234 -3.45 -14.67 -20.78
CA PRO A 234 -3.26 -16.10 -20.49
C PRO A 234 -4.58 -16.84 -20.33
N ASP A 235 -4.54 -18.18 -20.44
CA ASP A 235 -5.61 -19.01 -19.92
C ASP A 235 -5.69 -18.86 -18.41
N ASN A 236 -6.90 -18.95 -17.85
CA ASN A 236 -7.14 -18.84 -16.41
C ASN A 236 -7.90 -20.07 -15.91
N PHE A 237 -7.37 -20.66 -14.84
CA PHE A 237 -7.95 -21.85 -14.20
C PHE A 237 -8.17 -21.56 -12.73
N THR A 238 -9.31 -22.01 -12.20
CA THR A 238 -9.62 -21.94 -10.77
C THR A 238 -9.76 -23.34 -10.21
N VAL A 239 -9.04 -23.63 -9.13
CA VAL A 239 -9.05 -24.93 -8.47
C VAL A 239 -9.58 -24.77 -7.04
N ASP A 240 -10.53 -25.63 -6.62
CA ASP A 240 -10.98 -25.72 -5.23
C ASP A 240 -9.91 -26.41 -4.38
N LYS A 241 -9.41 -25.72 -3.34
CA LYS A 241 -8.32 -26.24 -2.49
C LYS A 241 -8.68 -27.48 -1.68
N ASP A 242 -9.93 -27.60 -1.26
CA ASP A 242 -10.37 -28.70 -0.39
C ASP A 242 -10.60 -29.97 -1.20
N LYS A 243 -11.24 -29.82 -2.38
CA LYS A 243 -11.63 -30.94 -3.23
C LYS A 243 -10.56 -31.31 -4.26
N MET A 244 -9.61 -30.39 -4.52
CA MET A 244 -8.64 -30.51 -5.61
C MET A 244 -9.32 -30.75 -6.96
N GLU A 245 -10.36 -29.96 -7.26
CA GLU A 245 -11.13 -30.02 -8.52
C GLU A 245 -11.04 -28.68 -9.24
N ILE A 246 -10.92 -28.73 -10.57
CA ILE A 246 -10.94 -27.55 -11.41
C ILE A 246 -12.38 -27.06 -11.52
N THR A 247 -12.69 -25.92 -10.91
CA THR A 247 -14.05 -25.36 -10.85
C THR A 247 -14.37 -24.40 -11.98
N ASN A 248 -13.35 -23.77 -12.58
CA ASN A 248 -13.54 -22.85 -13.70
C ASN A 248 -12.36 -22.91 -14.66
N ARG A 249 -12.64 -22.67 -15.97
CA ARG A 249 -11.65 -22.57 -17.06
C ARG A 249 -12.05 -21.44 -17.99
N ILE A 250 -11.13 -20.53 -18.21
CA ILE A 250 -11.28 -19.46 -19.21
C ILE A 250 -10.12 -19.63 -20.20
N ILE A 251 -10.43 -20.08 -21.39
CA ILE A 251 -9.43 -20.28 -22.45
C ILE A 251 -9.43 -19.07 -23.37
N ASN A 252 -8.32 -18.35 -23.38
CA ASN A 252 -8.16 -17.12 -24.11
C ASN A 252 -7.41 -17.33 -25.44
N ASP A 253 -7.38 -16.29 -26.28
CA ASP A 253 -6.74 -16.32 -27.59
C ASP A 253 -5.27 -15.91 -27.47
N LYS A 254 -4.37 -16.90 -27.32
CA LYS A 254 -2.93 -16.74 -27.15
C LYS A 254 -2.23 -16.65 -28.52
N ASN A 255 -2.26 -15.46 -29.13
CA ASN A 255 -1.80 -15.26 -30.51
C ASN A 255 -0.28 -15.20 -30.67
N ILE A 256 0.45 -14.88 -29.62
CA ILE A 256 1.90 -14.72 -29.62
C ILE A 256 2.51 -15.48 -28.45
N ARG A 257 3.76 -15.86 -28.60
CA ARG A 257 4.58 -16.46 -27.55
C ARG A 257 6.01 -15.96 -27.64
N LEU A 258 6.68 -15.84 -26.49
CA LEU A 258 8.10 -15.56 -26.43
C LEU A 258 8.85 -16.89 -26.38
N VAL A 259 9.72 -17.13 -27.34
CA VAL A 259 10.52 -18.36 -27.42
C VAL A 259 12.01 -18.04 -27.52
N ARG A 260 12.84 -19.00 -27.12
CA ARG A 260 14.27 -18.90 -27.22
C ARG A 260 14.76 -19.45 -28.57
N LYS A 261 15.66 -18.74 -29.23
CA LYS A 261 16.45 -19.26 -30.36
C LYS A 261 17.60 -20.15 -29.87
N PRO A 262 18.17 -21.00 -30.75
CA PRO A 262 19.35 -21.81 -30.42
C PRO A 262 20.57 -21.00 -29.96
N ASP A 263 20.71 -19.76 -30.43
CA ASP A 263 21.78 -18.82 -30.07
C ASP A 263 21.57 -18.14 -28.69
N GLY A 264 20.40 -18.34 -28.08
CA GLY A 264 20.05 -17.79 -26.77
C GLY A 264 19.17 -16.56 -26.82
N ASP A 265 19.02 -15.89 -27.96
CA ASP A 265 18.14 -14.74 -28.10
C ASP A 265 16.66 -15.12 -27.92
N CYS A 266 15.87 -14.24 -27.33
CA CYS A 266 14.41 -14.37 -27.27
C CYS A 266 13.77 -13.71 -28.48
N ILE A 267 12.80 -14.38 -29.08
CA ILE A 267 11.98 -13.83 -30.17
C ILE A 267 10.50 -14.04 -29.91
N GLU A 268 9.72 -13.10 -30.40
CA GLU A 268 8.28 -13.25 -30.48
C GLU A 268 7.92 -14.15 -31.69
N GLU A 269 7.12 -15.15 -31.45
CA GLU A 269 6.54 -15.99 -32.48
C GLU A 269 5.01 -15.92 -32.46
N THR A 270 4.41 -15.94 -33.64
CA THR A 270 2.94 -16.09 -33.77
C THR A 270 2.56 -17.54 -33.48
N VAL A 271 1.62 -17.74 -32.55
CA VAL A 271 1.03 -19.04 -32.27
C VAL A 271 0.11 -19.45 -33.41
N PRO A 272 0.22 -20.69 -33.95
CA PRO A 272 -0.68 -21.19 -35.01
C PRO A 272 -2.14 -21.07 -34.57
N GLU A 273 -3.02 -20.69 -35.53
CA GLU A 273 -4.45 -20.46 -35.24
C GLU A 273 -5.14 -21.66 -34.57
N LYS A 274 -4.72 -22.87 -34.92
CA LYS A 274 -5.26 -24.11 -34.35
C LYS A 274 -4.88 -24.31 -32.87
N GLU A 275 -3.80 -23.72 -32.43
CA GLU A 275 -3.27 -23.83 -31.07
C GLU A 275 -3.69 -22.65 -30.17
N ALA A 276 -3.91 -21.48 -30.78
CA ALA A 276 -4.13 -20.24 -30.03
C ALA A 276 -5.28 -20.31 -29.01
N ARG A 277 -6.30 -21.13 -29.26
CA ARG A 277 -7.48 -21.34 -28.38
C ARG A 277 -7.52 -22.70 -27.70
N VAL A 278 -6.41 -23.42 -27.70
CA VAL A 278 -6.32 -24.70 -27.01
C VAL A 278 -5.81 -24.45 -25.60
N GLN A 279 -6.34 -25.20 -24.64
CA GLN A 279 -5.88 -25.18 -23.25
C GLN A 279 -4.36 -25.40 -23.21
N VAL A 280 -3.64 -24.49 -22.56
CA VAL A 280 -2.17 -24.44 -22.60
C VAL A 280 -1.48 -25.56 -21.82
N ILE A 281 -2.12 -26.05 -20.74
CA ILE A 281 -1.61 -27.13 -19.88
C ILE A 281 -2.72 -28.15 -19.59
N SER A 282 -2.34 -29.39 -19.32
CA SER A 282 -3.33 -30.45 -19.06
C SER A 282 -3.97 -30.32 -17.66
N ASP A 283 -5.11 -30.98 -17.46
CA ASP A 283 -5.80 -30.99 -16.17
C ASP A 283 -4.91 -31.57 -15.08
N GLU A 284 -4.11 -32.60 -15.39
CA GLU A 284 -3.15 -33.19 -14.42
C GLU A 284 -2.07 -32.16 -14.02
N GLN A 285 -1.60 -31.35 -14.98
CA GLN A 285 -0.62 -30.31 -14.71
C GLN A 285 -1.21 -29.17 -13.87
N ILE A 286 -2.48 -28.79 -14.13
CA ILE A 286 -3.21 -27.81 -13.29
C ILE A 286 -3.32 -28.29 -11.85
N LEU A 287 -3.73 -29.54 -11.65
CA LEU A 287 -3.86 -30.10 -10.31
C LEU A 287 -2.50 -30.28 -9.61
N GLN A 288 -1.45 -30.62 -10.36
CA GLN A 288 -0.08 -30.69 -9.82
C GLN A 288 0.43 -29.32 -9.37
N LEU A 289 0.20 -28.26 -10.17
CA LEU A 289 0.50 -26.89 -9.77
C LEU A 289 -0.28 -26.47 -8.52
N ALA A 290 -1.56 -26.81 -8.45
CA ALA A 290 -2.39 -26.54 -7.28
C ALA A 290 -1.88 -27.27 -6.01
N ASP A 291 -1.36 -28.49 -6.15
CA ASP A 291 -0.76 -29.21 -5.03
C ASP A 291 0.54 -28.55 -4.55
N TYR A 292 1.41 -28.12 -5.47
CA TYR A 292 2.59 -27.34 -5.12
C TYR A 292 2.23 -26.03 -4.43
N ALA A 293 1.20 -25.34 -4.92
CA ALA A 293 0.70 -24.11 -4.32
C ALA A 293 0.25 -24.30 -2.87
N LYS A 294 -0.49 -25.38 -2.59
CA LYS A 294 -0.91 -25.73 -1.23
C LYS A 294 0.27 -26.06 -0.31
N GLN A 295 1.27 -26.80 -0.81
CA GLN A 295 2.47 -27.12 -0.04
C GLN A 295 3.23 -25.86 0.35
N ILE A 296 3.40 -24.92 -0.61
CA ILE A 296 4.09 -23.66 -0.37
C ILE A 296 3.28 -22.77 0.59
N GLU A 297 1.97 -22.58 0.36
CA GLU A 297 1.09 -21.82 1.27
C GLU A 297 1.13 -22.35 2.71
N LYS A 298 1.03 -23.67 2.85
CA LYS A 298 1.12 -24.33 4.17
C LYS A 298 2.45 -24.08 4.87
N HIS A 299 3.54 -24.07 4.11
CA HIS A 299 4.88 -23.83 4.64
C HIS A 299 5.04 -22.37 5.10
N TYR A 300 4.62 -21.40 4.25
CA TYR A 300 4.77 -19.97 4.54
C TYR A 300 3.71 -19.42 5.51
N GLY A 301 2.57 -20.10 5.65
CA GLY A 301 1.47 -19.69 6.52
C GLY A 301 0.72 -18.44 6.06
N CYS A 302 0.87 -18.03 4.80
CA CYS A 302 0.20 -16.87 4.20
C CYS A 302 -0.13 -17.16 2.72
N TYR A 303 -0.99 -16.33 2.11
CA TYR A 303 -1.27 -16.45 0.69
C TYR A 303 -0.03 -16.14 -0.14
N MET A 304 0.13 -16.88 -1.25
CA MET A 304 1.34 -16.87 -2.05
C MET A 304 1.06 -16.50 -3.50
N ASP A 305 2.00 -15.76 -4.09
CA ASP A 305 2.16 -15.45 -5.50
C ASP A 305 3.38 -16.23 -6.02
N MET A 306 3.20 -17.03 -7.08
CA MET A 306 4.22 -17.95 -7.56
C MET A 306 4.33 -17.93 -9.08
N GLU A 307 5.56 -17.96 -9.59
CA GLU A 307 5.88 -18.17 -11.00
C GLU A 307 6.19 -19.65 -11.26
N TRP A 308 5.72 -20.18 -12.39
CA TRP A 308 5.95 -21.57 -12.77
C TRP A 308 6.29 -21.71 -14.26
N GLY A 309 6.96 -22.80 -14.63
CA GLY A 309 7.27 -23.15 -16.02
C GLY A 309 7.30 -24.64 -16.25
N ILE A 310 6.98 -25.09 -17.47
CA ILE A 310 7.08 -26.47 -17.93
C ILE A 310 8.21 -26.56 -18.94
N ASP A 311 9.25 -27.27 -18.59
CA ASP A 311 10.41 -27.45 -19.47
C ASP A 311 10.01 -28.26 -20.74
N GLU A 312 10.37 -27.77 -21.91
CA GLU A 312 10.06 -28.40 -23.20
C GLU A 312 10.85 -29.70 -23.42
N ARG A 313 12.00 -29.87 -22.74
CA ARG A 313 12.92 -30.98 -22.90
C ARG A 313 12.42 -32.28 -22.28
N ASP A 314 11.80 -32.20 -21.12
CA ASP A 314 11.36 -33.35 -20.32
C ASP A 314 9.91 -33.26 -19.82
N GLY A 315 9.24 -32.11 -20.02
CA GLY A 315 7.89 -31.85 -19.57
C GLY A 315 7.75 -31.62 -18.07
N LYS A 316 8.85 -31.44 -17.33
CA LYS A 316 8.84 -31.26 -15.89
C LYS A 316 8.33 -29.87 -15.50
N LEU A 317 7.49 -29.85 -14.48
CA LEU A 317 7.03 -28.62 -13.83
C LEU A 317 8.07 -28.10 -12.86
N TRP A 318 8.32 -26.79 -12.92
CA TRP A 318 9.24 -26.08 -12.05
C TRP A 318 8.57 -24.88 -11.43
N ILE A 319 8.85 -24.62 -10.14
CA ILE A 319 8.51 -23.37 -9.47
C ILE A 319 9.71 -22.43 -9.61
N LEU A 320 9.50 -21.30 -10.30
CA LEU A 320 10.57 -20.38 -10.68
C LEU A 320 10.79 -19.27 -9.65
N GLN A 321 9.74 -18.91 -8.92
CA GLN A 321 9.74 -17.91 -7.84
C GLN A 321 8.50 -18.10 -6.96
N ALA A 322 8.59 -17.73 -5.67
CA ALA A 322 7.42 -17.55 -4.80
C ALA A 322 7.62 -16.34 -3.89
N ARG A 323 6.54 -15.62 -3.61
CA ARG A 323 6.54 -14.53 -2.64
C ARG A 323 5.18 -14.46 -1.93
N PRO A 324 5.11 -13.88 -0.70
CA PRO A 324 3.83 -13.60 -0.08
C PRO A 324 2.97 -12.69 -0.96
N GLU A 325 1.68 -13.02 -1.08
CA GLU A 325 0.72 -12.16 -1.76
C GLU A 325 0.40 -10.97 -0.84
N THR A 326 0.47 -9.73 -1.34
CA THR A 326 0.49 -8.53 -0.50
C THR A 326 -0.88 -7.88 -0.31
N VAL A 327 -1.87 -8.10 -1.19
CA VAL A 327 -3.18 -7.43 -1.14
C VAL A 327 -4.14 -8.16 -0.20
N TRP A 328 -4.27 -9.48 -0.36
CA TRP A 328 -5.20 -10.30 0.42
C TRP A 328 -4.58 -10.85 1.69
N SER A 329 -3.27 -11.05 1.75
CA SER A 329 -2.57 -11.36 3.00
C SER A 329 -2.72 -10.24 4.02
N ARG A 330 -2.81 -8.98 3.58
CA ARG A 330 -3.19 -7.83 4.42
C ARG A 330 -4.69 -7.76 4.72
N LYS A 331 -5.54 -8.47 3.96
CA LYS A 331 -7.01 -8.53 4.13
C LYS A 331 -7.49 -9.80 4.83
N SER A 332 -6.67 -10.84 4.95
CA SER A 332 -7.06 -12.16 5.51
C SER A 332 -7.43 -12.12 6.99
N ASP A 333 -7.08 -11.04 7.70
CA ASP A 333 -7.60 -10.77 9.03
C ASP A 333 -9.06 -10.29 9.05
N LYS A 334 -9.73 -10.24 7.87
CA LYS A 334 -11.14 -9.82 7.72
C LYS A 334 -11.96 -10.90 7.05
N LYS A 335 -12.35 -11.94 7.78
CA LYS A 335 -13.46 -12.82 7.34
C LYS A 335 -14.77 -12.04 7.43
N THR A 336 -15.25 -11.55 6.31
CA THR A 336 -16.64 -11.10 6.17
C THR A 336 -17.35 -12.06 5.23
N GLU A 337 -18.38 -12.74 5.74
CA GLU A 337 -19.31 -13.54 4.93
C GLU A 337 -20.05 -12.62 3.96
N GLU A 338 -19.63 -12.62 2.71
CA GLU A 338 -20.42 -12.02 1.65
C GLU A 338 -21.56 -12.97 1.25
N LYS A 339 -22.78 -12.53 1.54
CA LYS A 339 -23.99 -13.14 0.97
C LYS A 339 -23.94 -13.01 -0.55
N LYS A 340 -24.04 -14.17 -1.24
CA LYS A 340 -24.33 -14.23 -2.67
C LYS A 340 -25.58 -13.42 -2.98
N VAL A 341 -25.41 -12.33 -3.69
CA VAL A 341 -26.52 -11.62 -4.36
C VAL A 341 -26.70 -12.33 -5.69
N GLU A 342 -27.78 -13.10 -5.81
CA GLU A 342 -28.26 -13.62 -7.08
C GLU A 342 -28.61 -12.44 -7.99
N THR A 343 -27.86 -12.30 -9.08
CA THR A 343 -28.14 -11.32 -10.13
C THR A 343 -29.31 -11.79 -10.97
N GLN A 344 -30.47 -11.15 -10.81
CA GLN A 344 -31.54 -11.23 -11.79
C GLN A 344 -31.10 -10.48 -13.05
N GLU A 345 -31.01 -11.21 -14.16
CA GLU A 345 -30.82 -10.65 -15.51
C GLU A 345 -32.00 -9.75 -15.89
N SER A 346 -31.79 -8.43 -15.84
CA SER A 346 -32.67 -7.50 -16.55
C SER A 346 -32.20 -7.33 -18.00
N THR A 347 -32.88 -7.98 -18.91
CA THR A 347 -32.70 -7.85 -20.36
C THR A 347 -33.17 -6.47 -20.85
N THR A 348 -32.26 -5.50 -20.87
CA THR A 348 -32.37 -4.28 -21.65
C THR A 348 -31.29 -4.36 -22.76
N ASN A 349 -31.65 -3.95 -23.99
CA ASN A 349 -30.76 -3.93 -25.16
C ASN A 349 -29.56 -2.99 -24.88
N ARG A 350 -28.46 -3.53 -24.38
CA ARG A 350 -27.24 -2.78 -24.02
C ARG A 350 -26.17 -3.05 -25.05
N THR A 351 -25.62 -2.01 -25.68
CA THR A 351 -24.50 -2.15 -26.61
C THR A 351 -23.21 -2.41 -25.85
N ILE A 352 -22.69 -3.64 -25.96
CA ILE A 352 -21.40 -4.02 -25.43
C ILE A 352 -20.32 -3.58 -26.42
N LEU A 353 -19.35 -2.81 -25.96
CA LEU A 353 -18.20 -2.37 -26.74
C LEU A 353 -17.09 -3.42 -26.75
N VAL A 354 -16.66 -3.86 -25.54
CA VAL A 354 -15.63 -4.90 -25.38
C VAL A 354 -15.87 -5.72 -24.12
N LYS A 355 -15.25 -6.91 -24.06
CA LYS A 355 -15.19 -7.77 -22.88
C LYS A 355 -13.73 -8.09 -22.57
N GLY A 356 -13.40 -8.26 -21.29
CA GLY A 356 -12.07 -8.61 -20.82
C GLY A 356 -12.11 -9.27 -19.44
N LEU A 357 -10.95 -9.46 -18.84
CA LEU A 357 -10.81 -10.06 -17.51
C LEU A 357 -11.13 -9.03 -16.41
N PRO A 358 -11.96 -9.39 -15.41
CA PRO A 358 -12.32 -8.53 -14.30
C PRO A 358 -11.18 -8.41 -13.27
N ALA A 359 -10.27 -7.47 -13.46
CA ALA A 359 -9.03 -7.39 -12.71
C ALA A 359 -9.13 -6.66 -11.34
N SER A 360 -9.99 -5.65 -11.26
CA SER A 360 -10.33 -4.97 -10.00
C SER A 360 -11.81 -4.64 -10.02
N PRO A 361 -12.63 -5.15 -9.07
CA PRO A 361 -14.08 -5.09 -9.16
C PRO A 361 -14.61 -3.68 -8.98
N GLY A 362 -15.74 -3.38 -9.62
CA GLY A 362 -16.46 -2.12 -9.51
C GLY A 362 -17.24 -1.75 -10.74
N LEU A 363 -18.00 -0.65 -10.63
CA LEU A 363 -18.81 -0.11 -11.72
C LEU A 363 -18.58 1.41 -11.79
N ALA A 364 -18.08 1.88 -12.93
CA ALA A 364 -17.82 3.32 -13.13
C ALA A 364 -18.18 3.76 -14.55
N ALA A 365 -18.62 5.00 -14.69
CA ALA A 365 -18.89 5.64 -15.97
C ALA A 365 -18.10 6.95 -16.11
N GLY A 366 -17.57 7.18 -17.30
CA GLY A 366 -16.81 8.38 -17.59
C GLY A 366 -16.51 8.52 -19.09
N LYS A 367 -15.90 9.64 -19.46
CA LYS A 367 -15.38 9.83 -20.81
C LYS A 367 -14.13 8.98 -21.01
N ALA A 368 -14.10 8.18 -22.03
CA ALA A 368 -12.94 7.40 -22.41
C ALA A 368 -11.82 8.33 -22.91
N HIS A 369 -10.64 8.17 -22.36
CA HIS A 369 -9.41 8.78 -22.89
C HIS A 369 -8.50 7.66 -23.37
N VAL A 370 -8.39 7.55 -24.69
CA VAL A 370 -7.59 6.52 -25.35
C VAL A 370 -6.17 7.04 -25.50
N ILE A 371 -5.23 6.47 -24.76
CA ILE A 371 -3.80 6.83 -24.79
C ILE A 371 -3.01 5.59 -25.23
N ILE A 372 -2.25 5.71 -26.29
CA ILE A 372 -1.41 4.62 -26.82
C ILE A 372 0.06 4.87 -26.50
N ASN A 373 0.49 6.16 -26.59
CA ASN A 373 1.86 6.52 -26.28
C ASN A 373 1.99 7.07 -24.84
N PRO A 374 2.92 6.55 -24.03
CA PRO A 374 3.18 7.07 -22.68
C PRO A 374 3.47 8.57 -22.61
N ASP A 375 4.00 9.15 -23.67
CA ASP A 375 4.30 10.60 -23.72
C ASP A 375 3.03 11.48 -23.64
N ASP A 376 1.85 10.91 -23.97
CA ASP A 376 0.56 11.62 -23.95
C ASP A 376 -0.16 11.56 -22.60
N ILE A 377 0.44 10.91 -21.58
CA ILE A 377 -0.13 10.75 -20.24
C ILE A 377 -0.44 12.10 -19.56
N ALA A 378 0.35 13.13 -19.88
CA ALA A 378 0.18 14.47 -19.32
C ALA A 378 -1.20 15.10 -19.63
N ASP A 379 -1.83 14.70 -20.73
CA ASP A 379 -3.14 15.20 -21.18
C ASP A 379 -4.33 14.54 -20.46
N PHE A 380 -4.10 13.48 -19.67
CA PHE A 380 -5.13 12.73 -18.97
C PHE A 380 -5.72 13.53 -17.80
N LYS A 381 -7.06 13.69 -17.81
CA LYS A 381 -7.79 14.49 -16.83
C LYS A 381 -8.43 13.63 -15.75
N GLU A 382 -8.56 14.22 -14.57
CA GLU A 382 -9.25 13.57 -13.46
C GLU A 382 -10.70 13.21 -13.81
N GLY A 383 -11.11 11.99 -13.46
CA GLY A 383 -12.46 11.52 -13.67
C GLY A 383 -12.74 10.91 -15.05
N GLU A 384 -11.75 10.83 -15.92
CA GLU A 384 -11.85 10.10 -17.20
C GLU A 384 -11.62 8.59 -17.00
N VAL A 385 -11.97 7.79 -18.00
CA VAL A 385 -11.67 6.36 -18.04
C VAL A 385 -10.44 6.16 -18.93
N LEU A 386 -9.38 5.60 -18.34
CA LEU A 386 -8.15 5.31 -19.06
C LEU A 386 -8.34 4.07 -19.96
N VAL A 387 -8.15 4.23 -21.27
CA VAL A 387 -8.17 3.13 -22.23
C VAL A 387 -6.81 3.09 -22.94
N THR A 388 -6.10 1.97 -22.83
CA THR A 388 -4.74 1.86 -23.37
C THR A 388 -4.43 0.42 -23.83
N THR A 389 -3.33 0.25 -24.54
CA THR A 389 -2.85 -1.09 -24.90
C THR A 389 -2.39 -1.88 -23.69
N MET A 390 -1.59 -1.26 -22.83
CA MET A 390 -1.08 -1.82 -21.56
C MET A 390 -0.55 -0.68 -20.69
N THR A 391 -0.44 -0.90 -19.37
CA THR A 391 0.19 0.07 -18.48
C THR A 391 1.55 -0.42 -17.98
N ALA A 392 2.41 0.52 -17.65
CA ALA A 392 3.69 0.32 -17.00
C ALA A 392 3.78 1.26 -15.77
N PRO A 393 4.79 1.16 -14.90
CA PRO A 393 4.85 1.99 -13.69
C PRO A 393 4.82 3.51 -13.90
N ASP A 394 5.24 4.01 -15.05
CA ASP A 394 5.13 5.43 -15.46
C ASP A 394 3.68 5.90 -15.70
N TRP A 395 2.72 4.98 -15.82
CA TRP A 395 1.30 5.28 -15.95
C TRP A 395 0.59 5.57 -14.62
N VAL A 396 1.21 5.30 -13.48
CA VAL A 396 0.59 5.45 -12.15
C VAL A 396 -0.02 6.86 -11.92
N PRO A 397 0.59 7.98 -12.37
CA PRO A 397 -0.03 9.29 -12.22
C PRO A 397 -1.38 9.43 -12.95
N ALA A 398 -1.52 8.86 -14.16
CA ALA A 398 -2.80 8.84 -14.88
C ALA A 398 -3.77 7.86 -14.22
N MET A 399 -3.30 6.69 -13.80
CA MET A 399 -4.14 5.69 -13.15
C MET A 399 -4.78 6.23 -11.86
N LYS A 400 -4.07 7.01 -11.05
CA LYS A 400 -4.61 7.66 -9.85
C LYS A 400 -5.75 8.64 -10.13
N LYS A 401 -5.78 9.27 -11.31
CA LYS A 401 -6.83 10.20 -11.75
C LYS A 401 -8.00 9.48 -12.41
N ALA A 402 -7.83 8.22 -12.81
CA ALA A 402 -8.81 7.47 -13.58
C ALA A 402 -10.00 7.02 -12.74
N LYS A 403 -11.22 7.11 -13.29
CA LYS A 403 -12.42 6.49 -12.71
C LYS A 403 -12.49 4.99 -12.95
N ALA A 404 -11.91 4.53 -14.05
CA ALA A 404 -11.73 3.12 -14.39
C ALA A 404 -10.57 2.96 -15.37
N ILE A 405 -10.08 1.74 -15.50
CA ILE A 405 -8.97 1.38 -16.38
C ILE A 405 -9.42 0.23 -17.29
N VAL A 406 -9.13 0.35 -18.59
CA VAL A 406 -9.40 -0.71 -19.59
C VAL A 406 -8.16 -0.89 -20.42
N THR A 407 -7.64 -2.13 -20.50
CA THR A 407 -6.46 -2.43 -21.33
C THR A 407 -6.74 -3.50 -22.37
N ASP A 408 -6.07 -3.39 -23.53
CA ASP A 408 -6.16 -4.39 -24.59
C ASP A 408 -5.50 -5.70 -24.17
N ALA A 409 -4.31 -5.64 -23.62
CA ALA A 409 -3.54 -6.79 -23.16
C ALA A 409 -3.49 -6.85 -21.63
N GLY A 410 -3.04 -7.98 -21.09
CA GLY A 410 -2.80 -8.21 -19.66
C GLY A 410 -3.68 -9.28 -19.05
N GLY A 411 -3.15 -9.96 -18.05
CA GLY A 411 -3.83 -10.91 -17.16
C GLY A 411 -4.08 -10.32 -15.79
N MET A 412 -4.52 -11.14 -14.85
CA MET A 412 -4.84 -10.74 -13.47
C MET A 412 -3.61 -10.23 -12.70
N THR A 413 -2.43 -10.47 -13.19
CA THR A 413 -1.13 -10.18 -12.57
C THR A 413 -0.37 -9.04 -13.22
N CYS A 414 -0.89 -8.49 -14.34
CA CYS A 414 -0.24 -7.37 -15.01
C CYS A 414 -0.28 -6.10 -14.15
N HIS A 415 0.56 -5.13 -14.48
CA HIS A 415 0.70 -3.86 -13.77
C HIS A 415 -0.65 -3.14 -13.59
N ALA A 416 -1.50 -3.08 -14.63
CA ALA A 416 -2.83 -2.48 -14.55
C ALA A 416 -3.70 -3.14 -13.48
N SER A 417 -3.65 -4.47 -13.40
CA SER A 417 -4.43 -5.26 -12.45
C SER A 417 -3.97 -5.04 -11.00
N ILE A 418 -2.66 -5.03 -10.77
CA ILE A 418 -2.07 -4.84 -9.43
C ILE A 418 -2.40 -3.44 -8.91
N VAL A 419 -2.07 -2.41 -9.69
CA VAL A 419 -2.28 -1.02 -9.28
C VAL A 419 -3.78 -0.68 -9.19
N GLY A 420 -4.61 -1.22 -10.08
CA GLY A 420 -6.07 -1.06 -10.01
C GLY A 420 -6.65 -1.57 -8.69
N ARG A 421 -6.20 -2.73 -8.21
CA ARG A 421 -6.60 -3.29 -6.90
C ARG A 421 -6.06 -2.48 -5.72
N GLU A 422 -4.80 -2.06 -5.78
CA GLU A 422 -4.19 -1.24 -4.72
C GLU A 422 -4.91 0.10 -4.55
N LEU A 423 -5.27 0.75 -5.65
CA LEU A 423 -5.98 2.03 -5.67
C LEU A 423 -7.52 1.88 -5.52
N GLY A 424 -8.06 0.66 -5.57
CA GLY A 424 -9.50 0.42 -5.54
C GLY A 424 -10.23 0.95 -6.78
N ILE A 425 -9.55 1.04 -7.93
CA ILE A 425 -10.09 1.56 -9.19
C ILE A 425 -10.61 0.40 -10.03
N PRO A 426 -11.88 0.45 -10.54
CA PRO A 426 -12.41 -0.55 -11.44
C PRO A 426 -11.49 -0.79 -12.63
N CYS A 427 -11.09 -2.05 -12.87
CA CYS A 427 -10.11 -2.36 -13.90
C CYS A 427 -10.52 -3.61 -14.71
N ILE A 428 -10.53 -3.48 -16.04
CA ILE A 428 -10.70 -4.57 -16.99
C ILE A 428 -9.45 -4.66 -17.83
N VAL A 429 -8.87 -5.86 -17.94
CA VAL A 429 -7.67 -6.11 -18.74
C VAL A 429 -7.91 -7.21 -19.79
N GLY A 430 -7.03 -7.32 -20.80
CA GLY A 430 -7.09 -8.39 -21.77
C GLY A 430 -8.32 -8.32 -22.68
N THR A 431 -8.73 -7.11 -23.10
CA THR A 431 -9.90 -6.94 -23.99
C THR A 431 -9.59 -7.27 -25.45
N LYS A 432 -8.30 -7.47 -25.80
CA LYS A 432 -7.88 -7.77 -27.16
C LYS A 432 -8.22 -9.21 -27.56
N SER A 433 -9.02 -9.35 -28.59
CA SER A 433 -9.29 -10.60 -29.27
C SER A 433 -9.21 -10.40 -30.82
N ARG A 434 -9.39 -11.45 -31.61
CA ARG A 434 -9.40 -11.31 -33.07
C ARG A 434 -10.49 -10.39 -33.59
N SER A 435 -11.55 -10.18 -32.83
CA SER A 435 -12.73 -9.40 -33.24
C SER A 435 -12.88 -8.07 -32.54
N GLN A 436 -12.12 -7.80 -31.47
CA GLN A 436 -12.25 -6.57 -30.68
C GLN A 436 -10.94 -6.20 -29.97
N GLU A 437 -10.69 -4.91 -29.82
CA GLU A 437 -9.65 -4.29 -29.02
C GLU A 437 -10.25 -3.02 -28.41
N ALA A 438 -10.04 -2.75 -27.13
CA ALA A 438 -10.61 -1.58 -26.46
C ALA A 438 -10.14 -0.28 -27.14
N THR A 439 -8.84 -0.17 -27.43
CA THR A 439 -8.26 1.03 -28.06
C THR A 439 -8.79 1.31 -29.48
N LYS A 440 -9.32 0.30 -30.17
CA LYS A 440 -9.93 0.45 -31.51
C LYS A 440 -11.45 0.55 -31.48
N SER A 441 -12.09 -0.12 -30.51
CA SER A 441 -13.54 -0.19 -30.37
C SER A 441 -14.12 1.00 -29.63
N ILE A 442 -13.34 1.64 -28.75
CA ILE A 442 -13.74 2.78 -27.94
C ILE A 442 -13.12 4.05 -28.54
N LYS A 443 -13.96 5.06 -28.81
CA LYS A 443 -13.48 6.34 -29.35
C LYS A 443 -13.02 7.28 -28.22
N ASN A 444 -11.98 8.04 -28.48
CA ASN A 444 -11.53 9.08 -27.54
C ASN A 444 -12.67 10.08 -27.26
N GLY A 445 -12.93 10.39 -25.98
CA GLY A 445 -14.04 11.24 -25.56
C GLY A 445 -15.43 10.56 -25.53
N GLN A 446 -15.57 9.29 -25.91
CA GLN A 446 -16.83 8.55 -25.85
C GLN A 446 -17.23 8.31 -24.41
N MET A 447 -18.51 8.52 -24.07
CA MET A 447 -19.06 8.12 -22.77
C MET A 447 -19.19 6.60 -22.72
N ILE A 448 -18.60 5.97 -21.71
CA ILE A 448 -18.64 4.51 -21.52
C ILE A 448 -18.92 4.18 -20.06
N THR A 449 -19.46 2.99 -19.84
CA THR A 449 -19.60 2.38 -18.52
C THR A 449 -18.72 1.13 -18.45
N VAL A 450 -17.84 1.08 -17.44
CA VAL A 450 -16.96 -0.05 -17.15
C VAL A 450 -17.56 -0.84 -15.99
N ASP A 451 -18.09 -2.01 -16.31
CA ASP A 451 -18.55 -3.01 -15.33
C ASP A 451 -17.44 -4.05 -15.16
N SER A 452 -16.48 -3.70 -14.33
CA SER A 452 -15.32 -4.57 -14.11
C SER A 452 -15.64 -5.77 -13.21
N THR A 453 -16.78 -5.80 -12.53
CA THR A 453 -17.24 -7.00 -11.81
C THR A 453 -17.61 -8.13 -12.79
N ASN A 454 -18.20 -7.77 -13.93
CA ASN A 454 -18.60 -8.70 -14.97
C ASN A 454 -17.64 -8.71 -16.17
N GLY A 455 -16.57 -7.90 -16.17
CA GLY A 455 -15.59 -7.81 -17.24
C GLY A 455 -16.13 -7.23 -18.55
N ILE A 456 -17.11 -6.30 -18.50
CA ILE A 456 -17.82 -5.78 -19.66
C ILE A 456 -17.75 -4.25 -19.71
N VAL A 457 -17.47 -3.71 -20.91
CA VAL A 457 -17.56 -2.27 -21.18
C VAL A 457 -18.77 -2.00 -22.06
N TYR A 458 -19.64 -1.11 -21.63
CA TYR A 458 -20.85 -0.72 -22.33
C TYR A 458 -20.74 0.69 -22.93
N GLU A 459 -21.46 0.94 -24.02
CA GLU A 459 -21.63 2.27 -24.58
C GLU A 459 -22.59 3.11 -23.72
N GLY A 460 -22.22 4.38 -23.48
CA GLY A 460 -23.03 5.33 -22.73
C GLY A 460 -22.96 5.15 -21.23
N VAL A 461 -23.80 5.90 -20.50
CA VAL A 461 -23.99 5.78 -19.05
C VAL A 461 -25.17 4.87 -18.79
N LEU A 462 -24.96 3.78 -18.09
CA LEU A 462 -26.05 2.89 -17.69
C LEU A 462 -26.85 3.52 -16.55
N GLU A 463 -28.18 3.42 -16.63
CA GLU A 463 -29.09 3.89 -15.58
C GLU A 463 -28.79 3.29 -14.20
N ASP A 464 -28.22 2.06 -14.18
CA ASP A 464 -27.80 1.40 -12.95
C ASP A 464 -26.59 2.09 -12.30
N VAL A 465 -25.71 2.78 -13.07
CA VAL A 465 -24.63 3.60 -12.53
C VAL A 465 -25.19 4.86 -11.89
N THR A 466 -26.12 5.51 -12.57
CA THR A 466 -26.82 6.70 -12.06
C THR A 466 -27.65 6.33 -10.84
N LYS A 467 -28.37 5.20 -10.89
CA LYS A 467 -29.13 4.67 -9.74
C LYS A 467 -28.25 4.19 -8.60
N LYS A 468 -27.08 3.57 -8.86
CA LYS A 468 -26.12 3.22 -7.80
C LYS A 468 -25.41 4.45 -7.24
N GLN A 469 -25.14 5.45 -8.04
CA GLN A 469 -24.65 6.75 -7.54
C GLN A 469 -25.76 7.51 -6.79
N GLU A 470 -27.00 7.50 -7.28
CA GLU A 470 -28.17 8.04 -6.60
C GLU A 470 -28.62 7.16 -5.41
N LEU A 471 -28.52 5.84 -5.50
CA LEU A 471 -28.74 4.91 -4.37
C LEU A 471 -27.58 4.93 -3.36
N ALA A 472 -26.35 5.16 -3.77
CA ALA A 472 -25.26 5.45 -2.84
C ALA A 472 -25.47 6.81 -2.14
N THR A 473 -26.15 7.75 -2.78
CA THR A 473 -26.60 9.02 -2.19
C THR A 473 -27.99 8.95 -1.54
N ALA A 474 -28.91 8.08 -2.02
CA ALA A 474 -30.30 8.01 -1.57
C ALA A 474 -30.60 6.85 -0.58
N SER A 475 -29.80 5.79 -0.52
CA SER A 475 -29.97 4.69 0.46
C SER A 475 -29.42 5.05 1.85
N THR A 476 -29.17 6.33 2.09
CA THR A 476 -28.44 6.78 3.28
C THR A 476 -29.30 7.05 4.50
N ALA A 477 -30.61 7.13 4.38
CA ALA A 477 -31.47 7.62 5.48
C ALA A 477 -32.34 6.55 6.17
N GLU A 478 -32.74 5.49 5.49
CA GLU A 478 -33.76 4.57 6.05
C GLU A 478 -33.28 3.30 6.73
N ASP A 479 -32.04 2.83 6.49
CA ASP A 479 -31.55 1.55 7.03
C ASP A 479 -30.33 1.64 7.96
N ILE A 480 -29.94 2.85 8.39
CA ILE A 480 -28.78 2.98 9.27
C ILE A 480 -29.25 3.07 10.71
N PRO A 481 -28.90 2.08 11.54
CA PRO A 481 -29.35 2.03 12.92
C PRO A 481 -28.80 3.20 13.74
N VAL A 482 -29.56 3.66 14.71
CA VAL A 482 -29.10 4.59 15.74
C VAL A 482 -28.29 3.77 16.76
N THR A 483 -27.12 4.28 17.13
CA THR A 483 -26.21 3.68 18.10
C THR A 483 -26.09 4.54 19.35
N GLY A 484 -25.89 3.91 20.50
CA GLY A 484 -25.54 4.59 21.76
C GLY A 484 -24.13 5.18 21.69
N THR A 485 -23.17 4.41 21.19
CA THR A 485 -21.81 4.85 20.87
C THR A 485 -21.84 5.70 19.59
N LYS A 486 -21.41 6.94 19.64
CA LYS A 486 -21.40 7.82 18.47
C LYS A 486 -20.31 7.40 17.48
N ILE A 487 -20.62 7.47 16.19
CA ILE A 487 -19.65 7.21 15.13
C ILE A 487 -19.26 8.52 14.46
N TYR A 488 -18.05 8.96 14.75
CA TYR A 488 -17.44 10.13 14.16
C TYR A 488 -16.59 9.75 12.93
N MET A 489 -16.15 10.75 12.21
CA MET A 489 -15.31 10.61 11.02
C MET A 489 -14.01 11.38 11.20
N ASN A 490 -12.90 10.82 10.69
CA ASN A 490 -11.62 11.50 10.54
C ASN A 490 -11.60 12.24 9.19
N LEU A 491 -11.21 13.50 9.17
CA LEU A 491 -11.14 14.31 7.95
C LEU A 491 -9.84 15.14 7.95
N GLY A 492 -9.04 15.01 6.90
CA GLY A 492 -7.84 15.82 6.69
C GLY A 492 -8.14 17.00 5.75
N ASP A 493 -8.71 16.70 4.57
CA ASP A 493 -8.93 17.67 3.50
C ASP A 493 -10.27 18.41 3.63
N PRO A 494 -10.25 19.75 3.87
CA PRO A 494 -11.47 20.54 3.96
C PRO A 494 -12.34 20.56 2.70
N ASP A 495 -11.76 20.38 1.52
CA ASP A 495 -12.48 20.41 0.25
C ASP A 495 -13.37 19.18 0.05
N LEU A 496 -13.16 18.13 0.82
CA LEU A 496 -13.99 16.92 0.82
C LEU A 496 -15.15 16.99 1.81
N ALA A 497 -15.28 18.07 2.60
CA ALA A 497 -16.26 18.19 3.66
C ALA A 497 -17.71 18.08 3.15
N ASP A 498 -18.07 18.75 2.06
CA ASP A 498 -19.41 18.70 1.49
C ASP A 498 -19.79 17.29 1.05
N LYS A 499 -18.88 16.59 0.40
CA LYS A 499 -19.05 15.19 -0.05
C LYS A 499 -19.30 14.26 1.14
N TYR A 500 -18.46 14.34 2.16
CA TYR A 500 -18.51 13.42 3.29
C TYR A 500 -19.53 13.82 4.36
N SER A 501 -20.03 15.05 4.36
CA SER A 501 -21.13 15.47 5.23
C SER A 501 -22.40 14.65 5.03
N GLN A 502 -22.57 14.03 3.87
CA GLN A 502 -23.70 13.15 3.54
C GLN A 502 -23.58 11.75 4.19
N LEU A 503 -22.44 11.41 4.74
CA LEU A 503 -22.28 10.14 5.45
C LEU A 503 -23.04 10.17 6.80
N PRO A 504 -23.52 9.01 7.26
CA PRO A 504 -24.32 8.90 8.49
C PRO A 504 -23.45 8.94 9.76
N CYS A 505 -22.49 9.84 9.80
CA CYS A 505 -21.65 10.08 10.96
C CYS A 505 -22.32 11.04 11.94
N ASP A 506 -21.94 10.97 13.20
CA ASP A 506 -22.47 11.85 14.26
C ASP A 506 -21.66 13.16 14.40
N GLY A 507 -20.59 13.31 13.60
CA GLY A 507 -19.71 14.48 13.53
C GLY A 507 -18.30 14.12 13.05
N ILE A 508 -17.36 15.05 13.23
CA ILE A 508 -15.92 14.87 13.00
C ILE A 508 -15.22 14.73 14.34
N GLY A 509 -14.59 13.57 14.59
CA GLY A 509 -13.80 13.33 15.81
C GLY A 509 -12.36 13.78 15.70
N LEU A 510 -11.84 13.86 14.49
CA LEU A 510 -10.49 14.38 14.19
C LEU A 510 -10.49 15.14 12.87
N MET A 511 -10.35 16.44 12.92
CA MET A 511 -9.94 17.26 11.79
C MET A 511 -8.47 17.63 11.97
N ARG A 512 -7.63 17.33 10.99
CA ARG A 512 -6.18 17.63 11.03
C ARG A 512 -5.91 19.00 10.45
N GLU A 513 -5.52 19.94 11.29
CA GLU A 513 -5.18 21.31 10.87
C GLU A 513 -3.93 21.37 9.99
N GLU A 514 -3.00 20.44 10.21
CA GLU A 514 -1.74 20.34 9.46
C GLU A 514 -1.95 20.28 7.95
N PHE A 515 -3.07 19.68 7.53
CA PHE A 515 -3.42 19.61 6.12
C PHE A 515 -3.61 21.00 5.49
N ILE A 516 -4.18 21.93 6.25
CA ILE A 516 -4.34 23.30 5.78
C ILE A 516 -2.99 24.01 5.61
N TRP A 517 -2.07 23.79 6.58
CA TRP A 517 -0.72 24.32 6.51
C TRP A 517 0.06 23.80 5.31
N THR A 518 -0.02 22.51 5.04
CA THR A 518 0.76 21.86 3.97
C THR A 518 0.15 22.00 2.59
N THR A 519 -1.17 22.13 2.45
CA THR A 519 -1.85 22.14 1.15
C THR A 519 -2.21 23.55 0.67
N PHE A 520 -2.51 24.47 1.59
CA PHE A 520 -3.00 25.81 1.20
C PHE A 520 -2.05 26.96 1.60
N ILE A 521 -1.25 26.79 2.66
CA ILE A 521 -0.37 27.83 3.17
C ILE A 521 1.07 27.64 2.67
N HIS A 522 1.63 26.44 2.75
CA HIS A 522 2.99 26.03 2.33
C HIS A 522 4.15 26.77 3.00
N GLU A 523 3.92 27.61 4.00
CA GLU A 523 4.93 28.44 4.66
C GLU A 523 4.88 28.26 6.18
N HIS A 524 6.05 28.33 6.79
CA HIS A 524 6.19 28.22 8.26
C HIS A 524 5.49 29.40 8.96
N PRO A 525 4.72 29.17 10.06
CA PRO A 525 3.94 30.24 10.69
C PRO A 525 4.80 31.41 11.19
N LEU A 526 5.99 31.16 11.75
CA LEU A 526 6.88 32.24 12.17
C LEU A 526 7.45 33.03 10.99
N HIS A 527 7.70 32.40 9.85
CA HIS A 527 8.09 33.08 8.62
C HIS A 527 7.01 34.04 8.12
N LEU A 528 5.74 33.62 8.22
CA LEU A 528 4.60 34.49 7.86
C LEU A 528 4.47 35.70 8.80
N ILE A 529 4.78 35.52 10.09
CA ILE A 529 4.81 36.61 11.06
C ILE A 529 5.93 37.60 10.72
N GLU A 530 7.15 37.13 10.48
CA GLU A 530 8.29 37.99 10.11
C GLU A 530 8.06 38.75 8.81
N THR A 531 7.39 38.13 7.84
CA THR A 531 7.07 38.77 6.55
C THR A 531 5.80 39.63 6.56
N GLY A 532 5.15 39.77 7.74
CA GLY A 532 3.95 40.60 7.89
C GLY A 532 2.69 40.01 7.27
N ARG A 533 2.64 38.70 7.06
CA ARG A 533 1.52 37.97 6.45
C ARG A 533 0.71 37.14 7.41
N SER A 534 0.68 37.50 8.68
CA SER A 534 -0.11 36.81 9.73
C SER A 534 -1.60 36.70 9.39
N GLU A 535 -2.17 37.75 8.81
CA GLU A 535 -3.59 37.78 8.43
C GLU A 535 -3.91 36.76 7.32
N PHE A 536 -3.00 36.51 6.40
CA PHE A 536 -3.14 35.47 5.39
C PHE A 536 -3.26 34.08 6.04
N ALA A 537 -2.39 33.77 7.01
CA ALA A 537 -2.43 32.50 7.75
C ALA A 537 -3.76 32.34 8.49
N VAL A 538 -4.16 33.34 9.28
CA VAL A 538 -5.42 33.31 10.05
C VAL A 538 -6.63 33.13 9.15
N ASN A 539 -6.70 33.84 8.03
CA ASN A 539 -7.82 33.74 7.09
C ASN A 539 -7.88 32.39 6.39
N THR A 540 -6.73 31.85 5.97
CA THR A 540 -6.67 30.53 5.29
C THR A 540 -7.04 29.40 6.25
N LEU A 541 -6.53 29.41 7.47
CA LEU A 541 -6.91 28.45 8.51
C LEU A 541 -8.41 28.54 8.84
N ALA A 542 -8.89 29.76 9.06
CA ALA A 542 -10.31 29.97 9.38
C ALA A 542 -11.23 29.51 8.25
N GLU A 543 -10.85 29.74 6.99
CA GLU A 543 -11.64 29.30 5.84
C GLU A 543 -11.68 27.77 5.71
N GLY A 544 -10.56 27.08 5.89
CA GLY A 544 -10.50 25.62 5.90
C GLY A 544 -11.39 25.03 7.01
N MET A 545 -11.27 25.53 8.24
CA MET A 545 -12.10 25.10 9.37
C MET A 545 -13.58 25.45 9.14
N ARG A 546 -13.90 26.63 8.56
CA ARG A 546 -15.24 27.06 8.23
C ARG A 546 -15.94 26.08 7.29
N LYS A 547 -15.27 25.67 6.21
CA LYS A 547 -15.82 24.70 5.24
C LYS A 547 -16.30 23.43 5.95
N VAL A 548 -15.46 22.87 6.81
CA VAL A 548 -15.79 21.63 7.52
C VAL A 548 -16.89 21.85 8.55
N ALA A 549 -16.77 22.88 9.38
CA ALA A 549 -17.75 23.17 10.42
C ALA A 549 -19.13 23.50 9.84
N GLN A 550 -19.19 24.22 8.74
CA GLN A 550 -20.44 24.58 8.04
C GLN A 550 -21.12 23.37 7.41
N ALA A 551 -20.34 22.51 6.70
CA ALA A 551 -20.86 21.30 6.06
C ALA A 551 -21.44 20.31 7.08
N LEU A 552 -20.88 20.25 8.28
CA LEU A 552 -21.30 19.33 9.34
C LEU A 552 -22.32 19.95 10.34
N ALA A 553 -22.58 21.27 10.32
CA ALA A 553 -23.49 21.91 11.27
C ALA A 553 -24.88 21.24 11.29
N PRO A 554 -25.49 20.98 12.47
CA PRO A 554 -25.01 21.29 13.83
C PRO A 554 -24.09 20.21 14.45
N ARG A 555 -23.72 19.16 13.72
CA ARG A 555 -22.88 18.08 14.24
C ARG A 555 -21.49 18.61 14.64
N GLN A 556 -20.95 18.04 15.72
CA GLN A 556 -19.67 18.45 16.29
C GLN A 556 -18.50 18.23 15.30
N VAL A 557 -17.57 19.18 15.29
CA VAL A 557 -16.27 19.08 14.60
C VAL A 557 -15.18 19.37 15.60
N VAL A 558 -14.28 18.41 15.82
CA VAL A 558 -13.12 18.56 16.69
C VAL A 558 -11.88 18.77 15.83
N VAL A 559 -11.33 19.99 15.85
CA VAL A 559 -10.05 20.30 15.20
C VAL A 559 -8.89 20.03 16.15
N ARG A 560 -7.95 19.21 15.70
CA ARG A 560 -6.68 19.02 16.40
C ARG A 560 -5.76 20.20 16.06
N LEU A 561 -5.28 20.89 17.11
CA LEU A 561 -4.27 21.92 16.97
C LEU A 561 -3.00 21.32 16.34
N SER A 562 -2.19 22.13 15.67
CA SER A 562 -1.08 21.65 14.86
C SER A 562 -0.07 20.78 15.63
N ASP A 563 0.22 19.60 15.09
CA ASP A 563 1.10 18.60 15.70
C ASP A 563 2.25 18.19 14.76
N PHE A 564 2.88 19.16 14.16
CA PHE A 564 4.05 18.92 13.34
C PHE A 564 5.28 18.52 14.15
N LYS A 565 6.03 17.58 13.62
CA LYS A 565 7.41 17.32 14.07
C LYS A 565 8.33 18.43 13.55
N SER A 566 9.47 18.65 14.21
CA SER A 566 10.44 19.67 13.77
C SER A 566 10.94 19.46 12.33
N SER A 567 11.06 18.20 11.87
CA SER A 567 11.38 17.88 10.50
C SER A 567 10.29 18.34 9.52
N GLU A 568 9.02 18.10 9.82
CA GLU A 568 7.88 18.46 8.96
C GLU A 568 7.69 19.97 8.85
N TYR A 569 7.89 20.70 9.97
CA TYR A 569 7.85 22.17 9.94
C TYR A 569 9.03 22.77 9.17
N ARG A 570 10.21 22.12 9.21
CA ARG A 570 11.39 22.55 8.48
C ARG A 570 11.17 22.52 6.98
N ASP A 571 10.38 21.57 6.49
CA ASP A 571 10.07 21.40 5.06
C ASP A 571 9.11 22.49 4.53
N LEU A 572 8.44 23.23 5.42
CA LEU A 572 7.67 24.40 5.01
C LEU A 572 8.60 25.57 4.70
N LYS A 573 8.23 26.37 3.72
CA LYS A 573 9.04 27.53 3.29
C LYS A 573 9.40 28.43 4.47
N GLY A 574 10.70 28.65 4.67
CA GLY A 574 11.28 29.41 5.78
C GLY A 574 11.38 28.65 7.10
N GLY A 575 11.02 27.35 7.14
CA GLY A 575 11.06 26.54 8.35
C GLY A 575 12.48 26.19 8.80
N ASP A 576 13.41 26.10 7.87
CA ASP A 576 14.82 25.81 8.13
C ASP A 576 15.50 26.79 9.10
N VAL A 577 14.99 28.01 9.19
CA VAL A 577 15.50 29.06 10.08
C VAL A 577 15.01 28.88 11.52
N PHE A 578 13.81 28.35 11.73
CA PHE A 578 13.14 28.31 13.03
C PHE A 578 13.19 26.96 13.71
N GLU A 579 13.39 25.88 12.97
CA GLU A 579 13.25 24.53 13.48
C GLU A 579 14.61 23.91 13.87
N PRO A 580 14.70 23.35 15.10
CA PRO A 580 15.91 22.67 15.53
C PRO A 580 16.12 21.35 14.78
N HIS A 581 17.38 20.91 14.68
CA HIS A 581 17.71 19.55 14.30
C HIS A 581 17.60 18.65 15.51
N GLU A 582 16.66 17.71 15.48
CA GLU A 582 16.42 16.76 16.55
C GLU A 582 16.79 15.34 16.14
N SER A 583 17.42 14.61 17.06
CA SER A 583 17.78 13.20 16.83
C SER A 583 16.59 12.24 16.87
N SER A 584 15.50 12.63 17.52
CA SER A 584 14.23 11.88 17.58
C SER A 584 13.06 12.85 17.44
N ALA A 585 12.52 12.92 16.24
CA ALA A 585 11.38 13.78 15.94
C ALA A 585 10.10 13.33 16.69
N LEU A 586 9.94 12.02 16.96
CA LEU A 586 8.78 11.49 17.70
C LEU A 586 8.73 12.02 19.14
N LEU A 587 9.87 12.03 19.84
CA LEU A 587 9.97 12.44 21.26
C LEU A 587 10.39 13.89 21.42
N GLY A 588 10.56 14.61 20.32
CA GLY A 588 11.10 15.96 20.29
C GLY A 588 10.10 17.06 20.61
N TRP A 589 10.36 18.24 20.07
CA TRP A 589 9.58 19.45 20.26
C TRP A 589 8.36 19.47 19.34
N ARG A 590 7.22 18.96 19.83
CA ARG A 590 5.95 18.86 19.12
C ARG A 590 4.74 19.02 20.05
N GLY A 591 3.57 19.31 19.49
CA GLY A 591 2.31 19.44 20.21
C GLY A 591 2.34 20.49 21.32
N ALA A 592 1.72 20.19 22.46
CA ALA A 592 1.53 21.13 23.57
C ALA A 592 2.81 21.87 24.00
N SER A 593 3.98 21.19 23.96
CA SER A 593 5.25 21.80 24.37
C SER A 593 5.70 22.99 23.50
N ARG A 594 5.20 23.09 22.26
CA ARG A 594 5.47 24.24 21.40
C ARG A 594 4.64 25.46 21.76
N TYR A 595 3.39 25.25 22.13
CA TYR A 595 2.40 26.33 22.22
C TYR A 595 2.73 27.37 23.29
N TYR A 596 3.28 26.94 24.44
CA TYR A 596 3.68 27.82 25.51
C TYR A 596 5.17 28.22 25.47
N ASP A 597 5.96 27.66 24.54
CA ASP A 597 7.34 28.11 24.32
C ASP A 597 7.32 29.52 23.74
N PRO A 598 8.03 30.51 24.37
CA PRO A 598 8.04 31.90 23.88
C PRO A 598 8.44 32.05 22.43
N LYS A 599 9.24 31.13 21.90
CA LYS A 599 9.65 31.15 20.48
C LYS A 599 8.48 30.82 19.53
N TYR A 600 7.55 29.96 19.94
CA TYR A 600 6.46 29.48 19.10
C TYR A 600 5.10 30.05 19.48
N THR A 601 4.90 30.56 20.68
CA THR A 601 3.64 31.17 21.14
C THR A 601 3.05 32.19 20.15
N PRO A 602 3.83 33.05 19.44
CA PRO A 602 3.25 33.93 18.43
C PRO A 602 2.60 33.18 17.27
N ALA A 603 3.15 32.06 16.84
CA ALA A 603 2.57 31.19 15.81
C ALA A 603 1.28 30.50 16.31
N PHE A 604 1.31 29.96 17.53
CA PHE A 604 0.11 29.35 18.14
C PHE A 604 -1.05 30.32 18.24
N LYS A 605 -0.78 31.62 18.50
CA LYS A 605 -1.84 32.65 18.52
C LYS A 605 -2.53 32.83 17.18
N LEU A 606 -1.90 32.53 16.04
CA LEU A 606 -2.57 32.55 14.73
C LEU A 606 -3.65 31.48 14.62
N GLU A 607 -3.37 30.27 15.10
CA GLU A 607 -4.35 29.16 15.18
C GLU A 607 -5.54 29.55 16.06
N LEU A 608 -5.27 30.11 17.25
CA LEU A 608 -6.34 30.53 18.17
C LEU A 608 -7.20 31.65 17.58
N GLN A 609 -6.60 32.60 16.86
CA GLN A 609 -7.33 33.67 16.16
C GLN A 609 -8.21 33.12 15.05
N ALA A 610 -7.71 32.12 14.29
CA ALA A 610 -8.50 31.45 13.26
C ALA A 610 -9.71 30.72 13.84
N ILE A 611 -9.53 29.95 14.93
CA ILE A 611 -10.62 29.27 15.64
C ILE A 611 -11.65 30.27 16.17
N LYS A 612 -11.18 31.36 16.78
CA LYS A 612 -12.05 32.42 17.26
C LYS A 612 -12.87 33.04 16.14
N LYS A 613 -12.23 33.32 14.99
CA LYS A 613 -12.89 33.83 13.80
C LYS A 613 -14.01 32.90 13.30
N VAL A 614 -13.76 31.59 13.24
CA VAL A 614 -14.79 30.60 12.86
C VAL A 614 -15.96 30.61 13.83
N ARG A 615 -15.69 30.67 15.13
CA ARG A 615 -16.76 30.60 16.14
C ARG A 615 -17.52 31.89 16.35
N GLU A 616 -16.87 33.05 16.26
CA GLU A 616 -17.47 34.36 16.57
C GLU A 616 -17.92 35.09 15.31
N GLU A 617 -17.10 35.20 14.27
CA GLU A 617 -17.44 35.93 13.05
C GLU A 617 -18.35 35.11 12.13
N PHE A 618 -18.02 33.80 11.92
CA PHE A 618 -18.86 32.94 11.09
C PHE A 618 -19.98 32.26 11.86
N GLY A 619 -20.01 32.36 13.19
CA GLY A 619 -21.09 31.88 14.06
C GLY A 619 -21.14 30.35 14.21
N LEU A 620 -20.09 29.62 13.81
CA LEU A 620 -20.06 28.15 13.78
C LEU A 620 -19.62 27.59 15.14
N LYS A 621 -20.53 27.47 16.08
CA LYS A 621 -20.31 27.03 17.46
C LYS A 621 -20.06 25.53 17.59
N ASN A 622 -20.30 24.73 16.54
CA ASN A 622 -20.03 23.29 16.49
C ASN A 622 -18.53 22.95 16.39
N LEU A 623 -17.65 23.92 16.13
CA LEU A 623 -16.21 23.74 16.13
C LEU A 623 -15.66 23.66 17.56
N GLN A 624 -14.98 22.56 17.90
CA GLN A 624 -14.30 22.29 19.15
C GLN A 624 -12.80 22.08 18.89
N VAL A 625 -11.98 22.03 19.94
CA VAL A 625 -10.52 21.88 19.79
C VAL A 625 -9.98 20.68 20.54
N MET A 626 -8.85 20.16 20.06
CA MET A 626 -8.13 19.07 20.69
C MET A 626 -6.64 19.39 20.78
N ILE A 627 -6.10 19.28 21.99
CA ILE A 627 -4.68 19.50 22.28
C ILE A 627 -3.91 18.21 22.02
N PRO A 628 -2.96 18.18 21.06
CA PRO A 628 -2.13 17.01 20.78
C PRO A 628 -0.91 16.95 21.67
N PHE A 629 -0.36 15.76 21.81
CA PHE A 629 0.95 15.42 22.39
C PHE A 629 1.30 16.20 23.69
N CYS A 630 0.36 16.21 24.62
CA CYS A 630 0.48 16.89 25.91
C CYS A 630 1.07 15.94 26.94
N ARG A 631 2.32 16.16 27.37
CA ARG A 631 3.11 15.23 28.19
C ARG A 631 2.83 15.33 29.66
N THR A 632 2.51 16.54 30.14
CA THR A 632 2.36 16.82 31.59
C THR A 632 1.08 17.61 31.86
N VAL A 633 0.57 17.47 33.08
CA VAL A 633 -0.58 18.24 33.57
C VAL A 633 -0.28 19.75 33.53
N LYS A 634 0.99 20.12 33.75
CA LYS A 634 1.42 21.53 33.65
C LYS A 634 1.30 22.06 32.22
N GLU A 635 1.66 21.29 31.23
CA GLU A 635 1.46 21.67 29.81
C GLU A 635 -0.02 21.92 29.52
N ALA A 636 -0.92 21.06 30.00
CA ALA A 636 -2.36 21.25 29.85
C ALA A 636 -2.84 22.55 30.49
N GLU A 637 -2.34 22.88 31.67
CA GLU A 637 -2.62 24.15 32.36
C GLU A 637 -2.13 25.37 31.57
N GLU A 638 -0.87 25.35 31.13
CA GLU A 638 -0.26 26.45 30.34
C GLU A 638 -1.01 26.70 29.05
N VAL A 639 -1.30 25.63 28.26
CA VAL A 639 -2.00 25.74 27.00
C VAL A 639 -3.43 26.24 27.16
N THR A 640 -4.20 25.68 28.11
CA THR A 640 -5.57 26.14 28.37
C THR A 640 -5.61 27.56 28.93
N THR A 641 -4.59 28.00 29.65
CA THR A 641 -4.43 29.38 30.13
C THR A 641 -4.18 30.32 28.95
N LEU A 642 -3.29 29.98 28.03
CA LEU A 642 -3.04 30.77 26.82
C LEU A 642 -4.31 30.87 25.94
N MET A 643 -5.05 29.78 25.76
CA MET A 643 -6.32 29.80 25.05
C MET A 643 -7.33 30.75 25.70
N ALA A 644 -7.45 30.71 27.02
CA ALA A 644 -8.34 31.60 27.76
C ALA A 644 -7.93 33.09 27.63
N GLN A 645 -6.63 33.38 27.63
CA GLN A 645 -6.09 34.74 27.39
C GLN A 645 -6.47 35.27 25.98
N GLU A 646 -6.53 34.41 24.98
CA GLU A 646 -6.97 34.78 23.61
C GLU A 646 -8.51 34.77 23.46
N GLY A 647 -9.26 34.53 24.55
CA GLY A 647 -10.73 34.54 24.58
C GLY A 647 -11.40 33.19 24.31
N LEU A 648 -10.67 32.13 24.15
CA LEU A 648 -11.18 30.76 23.96
C LEU A 648 -11.32 30.07 25.33
N VAL A 649 -12.36 30.40 26.04
CA VAL A 649 -12.64 29.88 27.40
C VAL A 649 -13.55 28.67 27.34
N ARG A 650 -13.17 27.61 28.01
CA ARG A 650 -13.96 26.38 28.16
C ARG A 650 -15.36 26.70 28.70
N SER A 651 -16.39 26.17 28.03
CA SER A 651 -17.79 26.46 28.35
C SER A 651 -18.75 25.34 27.90
N ALA A 652 -20.02 25.51 28.03
CA ALA A 652 -21.01 24.53 27.57
C ALA A 652 -20.95 24.32 26.05
N ASP A 653 -20.66 25.38 25.29
CA ASP A 653 -20.62 25.40 23.82
C ASP A 653 -19.20 25.38 23.24
N PHE A 654 -18.16 25.44 24.09
CA PHE A 654 -16.76 25.31 23.70
C PHE A 654 -16.04 24.28 24.57
N LYS A 655 -15.79 23.11 23.97
CA LYS A 655 -15.14 21.98 24.61
C LYS A 655 -13.66 21.89 24.22
N ILE A 656 -12.84 21.57 25.20
CA ILE A 656 -11.42 21.30 24.99
C ILE A 656 -11.18 19.80 25.19
N TRP A 657 -10.71 19.14 24.15
CA TRP A 657 -10.34 17.73 24.13
C TRP A 657 -8.83 17.59 24.33
N LEU A 658 -8.39 16.45 24.86
CA LEU A 658 -6.98 16.05 24.89
C LEU A 658 -6.80 14.82 24.01
N MET A 659 -5.81 14.83 23.15
CA MET A 659 -5.40 13.62 22.48
C MET A 659 -4.62 12.75 23.49
N ALA A 660 -5.23 11.63 23.87
CA ALA A 660 -4.62 10.68 24.80
C ALA A 660 -3.74 9.70 24.02
N GLU A 661 -2.50 10.05 23.87
CA GLU A 661 -1.53 9.33 23.03
C GLU A 661 -0.18 9.11 23.71
N ILE A 662 -0.08 9.54 24.95
CA ILE A 662 1.11 9.40 25.79
C ILE A 662 0.74 8.63 27.06
N PRO A 663 1.54 7.65 27.54
CA PRO A 663 1.25 6.90 28.75
C PRO A 663 0.98 7.77 29.98
N ALA A 664 1.60 8.95 30.08
CA ALA A 664 1.32 9.91 31.17
C ALA A 664 -0.14 10.39 31.19
N ASN A 665 -0.80 10.51 30.01
CA ASN A 665 -2.22 10.88 29.92
C ASN A 665 -3.12 9.80 30.54
N ILE A 666 -2.71 8.55 30.45
CA ILE A 666 -3.44 7.40 31.00
C ILE A 666 -3.23 7.33 32.52
N ILE A 667 -1.96 7.43 32.96
CA ILE A 667 -1.58 7.28 34.37
C ILE A 667 -2.12 8.43 35.25
N LEU A 668 -2.17 9.66 34.71
CA LEU A 668 -2.61 10.86 35.40
C LEU A 668 -3.95 11.41 34.85
N ALA A 669 -4.78 10.56 34.31
CA ALA A 669 -6.06 10.97 33.72
C ALA A 669 -6.94 11.77 34.70
N ASP A 670 -6.98 11.38 35.99
CA ASP A 670 -7.66 12.09 37.04
C ASP A 670 -7.16 13.54 37.27
N GLN A 671 -5.90 13.81 36.98
CA GLN A 671 -5.34 15.15 37.05
C GLN A 671 -5.61 15.97 35.78
N PHE A 672 -5.53 15.34 34.59
CA PHE A 672 -5.84 15.98 33.32
C PHE A 672 -7.33 16.34 33.21
N ASN A 673 -8.24 15.57 33.84
CA ASN A 673 -9.68 15.81 33.91
C ASN A 673 -10.05 17.23 34.37
N LYS A 674 -9.18 17.92 35.09
CA LYS A 674 -9.40 19.31 35.55
C LYS A 674 -9.36 20.31 34.39
N TYR A 675 -8.60 20.03 33.34
CA TYR A 675 -8.32 20.96 32.24
C TYR A 675 -9.08 20.66 30.97
N VAL A 676 -9.65 19.45 30.83
CA VAL A 676 -10.31 19.01 29.60
C VAL A 676 -11.75 18.55 29.80
N ASP A 677 -12.52 18.52 28.74
CA ASP A 677 -13.91 18.03 28.72
C ASP A 677 -14.03 16.59 28.24
N GLY A 678 -12.99 16.08 27.59
CA GLY A 678 -12.93 14.72 27.09
C GLY A 678 -11.58 14.38 26.48
N TYR A 679 -11.46 13.11 26.08
CA TYR A 679 -10.26 12.56 25.46
C TYR A 679 -10.57 11.98 24.09
N SER A 680 -9.63 12.10 23.17
CA SER A 680 -9.61 11.32 21.95
C SER A 680 -8.33 10.51 21.94
N ILE A 681 -8.45 9.17 21.93
CA ILE A 681 -7.30 8.28 21.99
C ILE A 681 -6.60 8.28 20.62
N GLY A 682 -5.36 8.77 20.57
CA GLY A 682 -4.44 8.63 19.44
C GLY A 682 -3.74 7.28 19.52
N SER A 683 -4.43 6.19 19.15
CA SER A 683 -3.95 4.83 19.38
C SER A 683 -2.62 4.53 18.68
N ASN A 684 -2.31 5.22 17.57
CA ASN A 684 -1.03 5.05 16.88
C ASN A 684 0.16 5.44 17.78
N ASP A 685 0.19 6.69 18.25
CA ASP A 685 1.27 7.19 19.11
C ASP A 685 1.23 6.52 20.50
N LEU A 686 0.04 6.27 21.05
CA LEU A 686 -0.11 5.54 22.30
C LEU A 686 0.53 4.14 22.22
N THR A 687 0.29 3.42 21.14
CA THR A 687 0.88 2.08 20.93
C THR A 687 2.39 2.14 20.85
N MET A 688 2.94 3.08 20.08
CA MET A 688 4.38 3.27 19.98
C MET A 688 5.01 3.53 21.35
N LEU A 689 4.40 4.40 22.16
CA LEU A 689 4.96 4.81 23.45
C LEU A 689 4.71 3.79 24.58
N VAL A 690 3.60 3.05 24.53
CA VAL A 690 3.33 1.97 25.50
C VAL A 690 4.25 0.77 25.25
N LEU A 691 4.48 0.40 23.98
CA LEU A 691 5.34 -0.72 23.61
C LEU A 691 6.81 -0.34 23.48
N GLY A 692 7.14 0.97 23.45
CA GLY A 692 8.50 1.46 23.26
C GLY A 692 9.06 1.12 21.88
N CYS A 693 8.22 1.11 20.84
CA CYS A 693 8.60 0.81 19.46
C CYS A 693 8.15 1.93 18.51
N ASP A 694 8.93 2.20 17.51
CA ASP A 694 8.58 3.12 16.42
C ASP A 694 7.96 2.31 15.30
N ARG A 695 6.72 2.65 14.87
CA ARG A 695 6.01 1.98 13.78
C ARG A 695 6.69 2.16 12.42
N ASP A 696 7.46 3.24 12.28
CA ASP A 696 8.18 3.58 11.06
C ASP A 696 9.60 2.97 11.04
N ASN A 697 10.00 2.27 12.12
CA ASN A 697 11.28 1.57 12.23
C ASN A 697 11.11 0.09 11.84
N GLU A 698 11.68 -0.30 10.73
CA GLU A 698 11.55 -1.63 10.10
C GLU A 698 11.96 -2.80 11.02
N ILE A 699 12.92 -2.59 11.93
CA ILE A 699 13.43 -3.64 12.82
C ILE A 699 12.42 -3.98 13.92
N VAL A 700 11.76 -2.97 14.48
CA VAL A 700 10.84 -3.14 15.61
C VAL A 700 9.36 -3.02 15.23
N GLN A 701 9.04 -2.75 13.97
CA GLN A 701 7.66 -2.61 13.47
C GLN A 701 6.80 -3.85 13.78
N HIS A 702 7.38 -5.05 13.77
CA HIS A 702 6.69 -6.30 14.11
C HIS A 702 6.17 -6.34 15.56
N VAL A 703 6.68 -5.48 16.44
CA VAL A 703 6.20 -5.31 17.83
C VAL A 703 4.98 -4.39 17.89
N TYR A 704 4.81 -3.53 16.87
CA TYR A 704 3.72 -2.56 16.82
C TYR A 704 2.39 -3.24 16.51
N ASP A 705 1.51 -3.32 17.50
CA ASP A 705 0.13 -3.79 17.33
C ASP A 705 -0.80 -3.03 18.29
N GLU A 706 -1.72 -2.24 17.73
CA GLU A 706 -2.72 -1.48 18.51
C GLU A 706 -3.64 -2.41 19.32
N ARG A 707 -3.75 -3.69 18.95
CA ARG A 707 -4.54 -4.71 19.66
C ARG A 707 -3.82 -5.31 20.86
N ASN A 708 -2.54 -4.97 21.08
CA ASN A 708 -1.77 -5.50 22.20
C ASN A 708 -2.46 -5.28 23.54
N LEU A 709 -2.40 -6.29 24.42
CA LEU A 709 -3.06 -6.26 25.73
C LEU A 709 -2.65 -5.07 26.60
N ALA A 710 -1.38 -4.61 26.55
CA ALA A 710 -0.93 -3.44 27.27
C ALA A 710 -1.65 -2.17 26.78
N VAL A 711 -1.83 -2.01 25.48
CA VAL A 711 -2.57 -0.89 24.86
C VAL A 711 -4.05 -0.95 25.24
N LYS A 712 -4.68 -2.12 25.13
CA LYS A 712 -6.09 -2.34 25.52
C LYS A 712 -6.32 -2.02 27.01
N ARG A 713 -5.42 -2.44 27.90
CA ARG A 713 -5.50 -2.11 29.33
C ARG A 713 -5.36 -0.61 29.60
N ALA A 714 -4.45 0.05 28.89
CA ALA A 714 -4.29 1.51 28.98
C ALA A 714 -5.58 2.23 28.55
N ILE A 715 -6.16 1.83 27.42
CA ILE A 715 -7.43 2.39 26.89
C ILE A 715 -8.58 2.19 27.89
N ARG A 716 -8.78 0.98 28.40
CA ARG A 716 -9.84 0.68 29.38
C ARG A 716 -9.66 1.52 30.63
N HIS A 717 -8.46 1.61 31.16
CA HIS A 717 -8.17 2.42 32.35
C HIS A 717 -8.51 3.89 32.14
N LEU A 718 -8.15 4.47 30.99
CA LEU A 718 -8.52 5.84 30.66
C LEU A 718 -10.04 6.05 30.66
N ILE A 719 -10.79 5.15 29.99
CA ILE A 719 -12.27 5.22 29.92
C ILE A 719 -12.86 5.22 31.34
N GLU A 720 -12.42 4.29 32.19
CA GLU A 720 -12.91 4.16 33.56
C GLU A 720 -12.62 5.41 34.42
N VAL A 721 -11.40 5.97 34.32
CA VAL A 721 -11.01 7.15 35.09
C VAL A 721 -11.70 8.41 34.59
N ALA A 722 -11.81 8.57 33.27
CA ALA A 722 -12.49 9.70 32.67
C ALA A 722 -13.99 9.74 33.03
N HIS A 723 -14.67 8.59 32.94
CA HIS A 723 -16.09 8.47 33.28
C HIS A 723 -16.40 8.76 34.74
N LYS A 724 -15.50 8.41 35.70
CA LYS A 724 -15.67 8.77 37.11
C LYS A 724 -15.85 10.27 37.32
N ASP A 725 -15.19 11.09 36.51
CA ASP A 725 -15.26 12.55 36.55
C ASP A 725 -16.22 13.14 35.49
N GLY A 726 -17.07 12.30 34.86
CA GLY A 726 -18.08 12.73 33.88
C GLY A 726 -17.46 13.24 32.57
N LYS A 727 -16.24 12.79 32.23
CA LYS A 727 -15.58 13.11 30.97
C LYS A 727 -15.89 12.06 29.91
N THR A 728 -15.98 12.49 28.65
CA THR A 728 -16.21 11.59 27.51
C THR A 728 -14.91 11.12 26.89
N VAL A 729 -14.92 9.90 26.33
CA VAL A 729 -13.75 9.31 25.67
C VAL A 729 -14.10 8.89 24.23
N SER A 730 -13.30 9.37 23.31
CA SER A 730 -13.31 9.00 21.88
C SER A 730 -12.00 8.27 21.50
N ILE A 731 -11.98 7.74 20.31
CA ILE A 731 -10.76 7.22 19.68
C ILE A 731 -10.69 7.71 18.24
N CYS A 732 -9.50 8.02 17.73
CA CYS A 732 -9.31 8.49 16.34
C CYS A 732 -8.12 7.82 15.62
N GLY A 733 -7.54 6.78 16.19
CA GLY A 733 -6.49 5.98 15.53
C GLY A 733 -7.03 5.08 14.40
N GLN A 734 -6.13 4.29 13.81
CA GLN A 734 -6.47 3.45 12.65
C GLN A 734 -7.19 2.16 13.03
N ALA A 735 -6.90 1.60 14.20
CA ALA A 735 -7.41 0.28 14.60
C ALA A 735 -8.93 0.12 14.45
N PRO A 736 -9.80 1.08 14.83
CA PRO A 736 -11.25 0.90 14.67
C PRO A 736 -11.72 0.86 13.21
N SER A 737 -10.96 1.49 12.29
CA SER A 737 -11.27 1.44 10.86
C SER A 737 -10.84 0.12 10.21
N VAL A 738 -9.90 -0.60 10.85
CA VAL A 738 -9.25 -1.78 10.30
C VAL A 738 -9.70 -3.07 11.00
N TYR A 739 -9.87 -3.05 12.32
CA TYR A 739 -10.12 -4.23 13.14
C TYR A 739 -11.51 -4.22 13.79
N PRO A 740 -12.48 -5.03 13.30
CA PRO A 740 -13.81 -5.14 13.91
C PRO A 740 -13.79 -5.55 15.38
N GLU A 741 -12.90 -6.47 15.76
CA GLU A 741 -12.72 -6.95 17.14
C GLU A 741 -12.21 -5.83 18.08
N PHE A 742 -11.51 -4.85 17.53
CA PHE A 742 -11.09 -3.69 18.31
C PHE A 742 -12.27 -2.76 18.60
N CYS A 743 -13.19 -2.59 17.66
CA CYS A 743 -14.46 -1.90 17.91
C CYS A 743 -15.31 -2.61 18.97
N GLU A 744 -15.36 -3.96 18.93
CA GLU A 744 -16.08 -4.74 19.95
C GLU A 744 -15.47 -4.50 21.34
N PHE A 745 -14.14 -4.53 21.45
CA PHE A 745 -13.42 -4.20 22.69
C PHE A 745 -13.77 -2.81 23.19
N LEU A 746 -13.78 -1.78 22.32
CA LEU A 746 -14.07 -0.40 22.69
C LEU A 746 -15.52 -0.23 23.20
N VAL A 747 -16.51 -0.79 22.51
CA VAL A 747 -17.91 -0.74 22.90
C VAL A 747 -18.11 -1.45 24.26
N LYS A 748 -17.51 -2.63 24.46
CA LYS A 748 -17.53 -3.36 25.74
C LYS A 748 -16.85 -2.60 26.86
N SER A 749 -15.83 -1.80 26.55
CA SER A 749 -15.15 -0.93 27.51
C SER A 749 -15.93 0.35 27.84
N GLY A 750 -17.08 0.58 27.16
CA GLY A 750 -17.97 1.73 27.40
C GLY A 750 -17.52 3.02 26.72
N ILE A 751 -16.78 2.97 25.60
CA ILE A 751 -16.34 4.17 24.89
C ILE A 751 -17.55 5.01 24.40
N ASP A 752 -17.50 6.32 24.50
CA ASP A 752 -18.59 7.21 24.11
C ASP A 752 -18.67 7.42 22.59
N SER A 753 -17.53 7.38 21.91
CA SER A 753 -17.49 7.57 20.44
C SER A 753 -16.28 6.92 19.80
N ILE A 754 -16.43 6.56 18.52
CA ILE A 754 -15.41 5.96 17.68
C ILE A 754 -15.30 6.78 16.40
N SER A 755 -14.14 7.38 16.14
CA SER A 755 -13.85 8.13 14.92
C SER A 755 -13.10 7.24 13.94
N VAL A 756 -13.65 7.09 12.72
CA VAL A 756 -13.13 6.20 11.67
C VAL A 756 -12.93 6.96 10.36
N ASN A 757 -12.24 6.35 9.43
CA ASN A 757 -12.10 6.90 8.08
C ASN A 757 -13.46 6.95 7.37
N PRO A 758 -13.66 7.85 6.38
CA PRO A 758 -14.93 8.04 5.70
C PRO A 758 -15.54 6.77 5.10
N ASP A 759 -14.73 5.92 4.54
CA ASP A 759 -15.10 4.63 3.92
C ASP A 759 -15.61 3.60 4.94
N ALA A 760 -15.15 3.68 6.18
CA ALA A 760 -15.54 2.76 7.26
C ALA A 760 -16.81 3.19 8.01
N VAL A 761 -17.29 4.44 7.90
CA VAL A 761 -18.39 5.00 8.70
C VAL A 761 -19.65 4.14 8.68
N LYS A 762 -20.14 3.76 7.50
CA LYS A 762 -21.39 2.97 7.36
C LYS A 762 -21.28 1.60 8.00
N ASN A 763 -20.16 0.91 7.73
CA ASN A 763 -19.93 -0.45 8.23
C ASN A 763 -19.73 -0.46 9.74
N THR A 764 -18.96 0.48 10.28
CA THR A 764 -18.74 0.62 11.72
C THR A 764 -20.06 0.90 12.44
N LYS A 765 -20.91 1.80 11.92
CA LYS A 765 -22.20 2.12 12.54
C LYS A 765 -23.14 0.92 12.59
N LYS A 766 -23.22 0.13 11.52
CA LYS A 766 -23.99 -1.13 11.50
C LYS A 766 -23.45 -2.16 12.49
N MET A 767 -22.13 -2.33 12.54
CA MET A 767 -21.47 -3.27 13.44
C MET A 767 -21.68 -2.89 14.90
N VAL A 768 -21.47 -1.61 15.25
CA VAL A 768 -21.69 -1.11 16.62
C VAL A 768 -23.12 -1.31 17.06
N ALA A 769 -24.12 -1.04 16.22
CA ALA A 769 -25.52 -1.28 16.53
C ALA A 769 -25.81 -2.76 16.83
N GLN A 770 -25.23 -3.69 16.05
CA GLN A 770 -25.37 -5.14 16.29
C GLN A 770 -24.71 -5.56 17.61
N LEU A 771 -23.55 -4.99 17.92
CA LEU A 771 -22.84 -5.24 19.18
C LEU A 771 -23.64 -4.75 20.39
N GLU A 772 -24.16 -3.53 20.33
CA GLU A 772 -24.97 -2.96 21.40
C GLU A 772 -26.25 -3.77 21.65
N GLN A 773 -26.93 -4.20 20.57
CA GLN A 773 -28.10 -5.09 20.68
C GLN A 773 -27.73 -6.44 21.33
N ARG A 774 -26.60 -7.02 20.95
CA ARG A 774 -26.11 -8.28 21.54
C ARG A 774 -25.79 -8.12 23.02
N LEU A 775 -25.06 -7.07 23.39
CA LEU A 775 -24.72 -6.78 24.80
C LEU A 775 -25.98 -6.54 25.64
N MET A 776 -26.98 -5.84 25.10
CA MET A 776 -28.28 -5.64 25.76
C MET A 776 -29.00 -6.96 25.99
N MET A 777 -29.04 -7.85 24.99
CA MET A 777 -29.65 -9.17 25.10
C MET A 777 -28.91 -10.06 26.12
N ASP A 778 -27.59 -10.04 26.12
CA ASP A 778 -26.77 -10.82 27.07
C ASP A 778 -27.01 -10.32 28.52
N SER A 779 -27.13 -9.01 28.71
CA SER A 779 -27.49 -8.41 30.01
C SER A 779 -28.91 -8.82 30.47
N LEU A 780 -29.91 -8.72 29.58
CA LEU A 780 -31.31 -9.05 29.91
C LEU A 780 -31.51 -10.55 30.19
N THR A 781 -30.76 -11.43 29.53
CA THR A 781 -30.88 -12.88 29.67
C THR A 781 -30.00 -13.48 30.78
N GLY A 782 -29.24 -12.64 31.48
CA GLY A 782 -28.26 -13.10 32.50
C GLY A 782 -27.14 -13.95 31.92
N ARG A 783 -26.95 -13.93 30.59
CA ARG A 783 -25.88 -14.64 29.88
C ARG A 783 -24.59 -13.82 29.81
N GLY A 784 -24.46 -12.76 30.63
CA GLY A 784 -23.23 -12.01 30.72
C GLY A 784 -22.05 -12.95 30.99
N ARG A 785 -21.25 -13.19 29.96
CA ARG A 785 -20.01 -13.94 30.11
C ARG A 785 -19.15 -13.16 31.10
N VAL A 786 -18.73 -13.82 32.18
CA VAL A 786 -17.58 -13.34 32.95
C VAL A 786 -16.46 -13.21 31.94
N GLU A 787 -16.05 -11.98 31.63
CA GLU A 787 -14.87 -11.75 30.80
C GLU A 787 -13.67 -12.34 31.54
N THR A 788 -13.25 -13.52 31.12
CA THR A 788 -11.87 -13.94 31.37
C THR A 788 -10.98 -12.99 30.58
N GLU A 789 -9.91 -12.49 31.18
CA GLU A 789 -8.92 -11.58 30.55
C GLU A 789 -8.12 -12.25 29.41
N ASP A 790 -8.64 -13.34 28.83
CA ASP A 790 -8.01 -14.11 27.75
C ASP A 790 -8.15 -13.41 26.39
N TYR A 791 -7.53 -12.24 26.29
CA TYR A 791 -7.12 -11.69 25.00
C TYR A 791 -5.64 -12.01 24.78
N THR A 792 -5.33 -13.29 24.64
CA THR A 792 -4.05 -13.74 24.12
C THR A 792 -4.05 -13.54 22.61
N TRP A 793 -3.25 -12.58 22.19
CA TRP A 793 -2.77 -12.42 20.81
C TRP A 793 -1.27 -12.63 20.79
#